data_3a9c7fd9d3fbadad8f5b6c8c0a2408a4
#
_entry.id   3a9c7fd9d3fbadad8f5b6c8c0a2408a4
#
_cell.length_a   1.000
_cell.length_b   1.000
_cell.length_c   1.000
_cell.angle_alpha   90.00
_cell.angle_beta   90.00
_cell.angle_gamma   90.00
#
_symmetry.space_group_name_H-M   'P 1'
#
loop_
_entity.id
_entity.type
_entity.pdbx_description
1 polymer ?
#
loop_
_entity_poly.entity_id
_entity_poly.type
_entity_poly.pdbx_seq_one_letter_code
_entity_poly.pdbx_strand_id
1 'polypeptide(L)'
;MFKRAYISLIITLLSLSLPLSAQKVGLVLSGGGAKGMAHIGVIRALEENNIPIDYIAGTSMGAVIGSLYAMGYSPDEMEDLIRSEEFRSWYMGASNKEYEFYFKQNPPTPELISAQIAIRDSMTVIRPMVNSVVDPLQMNLAFVNVFSGASAACDNDFDNLFVPFRAVASDVFNKKSIVLSNGDLGDAVRASMSFPFVFRPIMIDTIIAYDGGIYDNFPVDVMVREFHPDFIIGSVVALAPGEPEIEIPDEFDLMGQVRSMIVQKSDYSLDPKLGVKIDFDLRSVGLLDFQKIDEVSEYGYRNTMLLIDSIKSRTSVRRDSAIVYGQREDFKKRIPPLVFNSVDVKGVNQAQTRYIEKELRANEGKFDFHDFSSGYYKLLSDGAFSEIIPGTTYSDADSAFTLKLNVKLDDHPTFNMGGGLSTSVSSQLYGAVSFHHIGEASEAYLLEGQFGRSYNNAQLLTRIDLPMRVPVSFSIQASYNNMNYFRAGAFIFSSDKFTPALNKSIEFFGKAKISRPFLNSYKAVFSIGVAHRKDYYSQTNNVDLRAFRYDCNRHNIFGGSVTFTGNTLNSIQYPTSGKTGTIRAFIGTENDLFRPQNEYSTEFRSVDRSWLQMWAHMEHYFKLAPHFSLGAMAEAFYSSRNFSSNYQATIMQTGNFRPTVNSKFLFDPDFAANAYFAVGVKPIWIINSIFHMRLETYMFQPTRPIINVDGQAAYGKALTGMQHMGELAFVAQYQKIQFNAFLDLSTSSSNPVMFGLTLGILMPNEWFLE
;
A
#
# COMPACT_ATOMS: atom_id res chain seq x y z
N MET A 1 -82.14 -34.14 8.79
CA MET A 1 -81.03 -34.10 9.78
C MET A 1 -79.70 -34.18 9.13
N PHE A 2 -79.41 -35.07 8.21
CA PHE A 2 -78.09 -35.31 7.59
C PHE A 2 -77.49 -34.09 6.83
N LYS A 3 -78.24 -33.29 6.10
CA LYS A 3 -77.72 -32.10 5.37
C LYS A 3 -77.16 -31.01 6.31
N ARG A 4 -77.70 -30.83 7.49
CA ARG A 4 -77.21 -29.85 8.48
C ARG A 4 -75.92 -30.32 9.17
N ALA A 5 -75.77 -31.62 9.39
CA ALA A 5 -74.54 -32.21 9.93
C ALA A 5 -73.40 -32.13 8.95
N TYR A 6 -73.65 -32.31 7.63
CA TYR A 6 -72.60 -32.17 6.60
C TYR A 6 -72.14 -30.70 6.43
N ILE A 7 -73.03 -29.75 6.48
CA ILE A 7 -72.70 -28.32 6.40
C ILE A 7 -71.93 -27.89 7.66
N SER A 8 -72.33 -28.38 8.84
CA SER A 8 -71.57 -28.08 10.05
C SER A 8 -70.16 -28.70 10.04
N LEU A 9 -70.01 -29.90 9.50
CA LEU A 9 -68.70 -30.56 9.34
C LEU A 9 -67.81 -29.86 8.33
N ILE A 10 -68.40 -29.35 7.21
CA ILE A 10 -67.66 -28.59 6.21
C ILE A 10 -67.24 -27.20 6.75
N ILE A 11 -68.08 -26.56 7.54
CA ILE A 11 -67.79 -25.28 8.20
C ILE A 11 -66.70 -25.50 9.27
N THR A 12 -66.74 -26.60 10.03
CA THR A 12 -65.72 -26.95 11.02
C THR A 12 -64.39 -27.35 10.35
N LEU A 13 -64.42 -28.02 9.20
CA LEU A 13 -63.22 -28.32 8.41
C LEU A 13 -62.66 -27.08 7.70
N LEU A 14 -63.51 -26.14 7.26
CA LEU A 14 -63.06 -24.86 6.74
C LEU A 14 -62.54 -23.87 7.81
N SER A 15 -63.05 -23.96 9.03
CA SER A 15 -62.54 -23.18 10.17
C SER A 15 -61.25 -23.76 10.75
N LEU A 16 -60.87 -25.00 10.45
CA LEU A 16 -59.57 -25.61 10.77
C LEU A 16 -58.47 -25.34 9.76
N SER A 17 -58.76 -24.74 8.62
CA SER A 17 -57.83 -24.28 7.64
C SER A 17 -57.46 -22.77 7.81
N LEU A 18 -57.41 -22.27 9.04
CA LEU A 18 -56.68 -21.03 9.27
C LEU A 18 -55.22 -21.32 8.90
N PRO A 19 -54.63 -20.51 8.01
CA PRO A 19 -53.21 -20.66 7.77
C PRO A 19 -52.50 -20.51 9.14
N LEU A 20 -51.97 -21.58 9.68
CA LEU A 20 -50.96 -21.44 10.75
C LEU A 20 -49.86 -20.63 10.13
N SER A 21 -49.88 -19.30 10.34
CA SER A 21 -48.75 -18.45 9.99
C SER A 21 -47.56 -19.03 10.78
N ALA A 22 -46.59 -19.58 10.05
CA ALA A 22 -45.39 -20.09 10.69
C ALA A 22 -44.70 -18.92 11.38
N GLN A 23 -44.35 -19.11 12.66
CA GLN A 23 -43.65 -18.09 13.44
C GLN A 23 -42.39 -17.60 12.70
N LYS A 24 -42.24 -16.28 12.56
CA LYS A 24 -41.12 -15.63 11.89
C LYS A 24 -40.05 -15.19 12.90
N VAL A 25 -38.80 -15.53 12.64
CA VAL A 25 -37.66 -15.25 13.50
C VAL A 25 -36.73 -14.21 12.84
N GLY A 26 -36.54 -13.07 13.51
CA GLY A 26 -35.58 -12.04 13.13
C GLY A 26 -34.24 -12.19 13.87
N LEU A 27 -33.14 -11.99 13.17
CA LEU A 27 -31.80 -11.95 13.72
C LEU A 27 -31.26 -10.52 13.66
N VAL A 28 -30.90 -9.94 14.83
CA VAL A 28 -30.32 -8.59 14.92
C VAL A 28 -28.86 -8.70 15.33
N LEU A 29 -27.99 -8.09 14.53
CA LEU A 29 -26.54 -8.16 14.67
C LEU A 29 -25.96 -6.78 14.93
N SER A 30 -25.27 -6.60 16.07
CA SER A 30 -24.65 -5.31 16.41
C SER A 30 -23.35 -5.09 15.66
N GLY A 31 -22.90 -3.83 15.57
CA GLY A 31 -21.55 -3.50 15.19
C GLY A 31 -20.53 -3.85 16.27
N GLY A 32 -19.22 -3.88 15.90
CA GLY A 32 -18.15 -4.14 16.86
C GLY A 32 -16.80 -4.49 16.24
N GLY A 33 -16.59 -4.24 14.95
CA GLY A 33 -15.36 -4.61 14.25
C GLY A 33 -15.07 -6.09 14.33
N ALA A 34 -13.83 -6.51 14.60
CA ALA A 34 -13.44 -7.92 14.66
C ALA A 34 -14.22 -8.74 15.71
N LYS A 35 -14.78 -8.11 16.74
CA LYS A 35 -15.69 -8.78 17.69
C LYS A 35 -16.91 -9.38 17.00
N GLY A 36 -17.36 -8.77 15.89
CA GLY A 36 -18.49 -9.23 15.08
C GLY A 36 -18.30 -10.61 14.45
N MET A 37 -17.09 -11.17 14.44
CA MET A 37 -16.86 -12.56 14.04
C MET A 37 -17.63 -13.56 14.91
N ALA A 38 -18.00 -13.20 16.15
CA ALA A 38 -18.85 -14.01 17.01
C ALA A 38 -20.25 -14.26 16.40
N HIS A 39 -20.76 -13.37 15.56
CA HIS A 39 -22.03 -13.54 14.85
C HIS A 39 -22.04 -14.77 13.96
N ILE A 40 -20.87 -15.18 13.39
CA ILE A 40 -20.77 -16.41 12.58
C ILE A 40 -21.07 -17.62 13.46
N GLY A 41 -20.49 -17.66 14.66
CA GLY A 41 -20.77 -18.72 15.64
C GLY A 41 -22.23 -18.74 16.08
N VAL A 42 -22.88 -17.59 16.24
CA VAL A 42 -24.32 -17.48 16.50
C VAL A 42 -25.12 -18.14 15.38
N ILE A 43 -24.87 -17.74 14.13
CA ILE A 43 -25.56 -18.28 12.96
C ILE A 43 -25.36 -19.79 12.84
N ARG A 44 -24.13 -20.28 13.04
CA ARG A 44 -23.81 -21.72 13.06
C ARG A 44 -24.63 -22.47 14.10
N ALA A 45 -24.69 -21.96 15.33
CA ALA A 45 -25.44 -22.58 16.40
C ALA A 45 -26.97 -22.63 16.12
N LEU A 46 -27.52 -21.59 15.49
CA LEU A 46 -28.92 -21.55 15.09
C LEU A 46 -29.23 -22.57 13.99
N GLU A 47 -28.41 -22.63 12.94
CA GLU A 47 -28.59 -23.57 11.82
C GLU A 47 -28.50 -25.02 12.29
N GLU A 48 -27.47 -25.37 13.06
CA GLU A 48 -27.30 -26.75 13.60
C GLU A 48 -28.43 -27.19 14.49
N ASN A 49 -29.13 -26.25 15.14
CA ASN A 49 -30.29 -26.53 15.99
C ASN A 49 -31.62 -26.32 15.27
N ASN A 50 -31.62 -26.20 13.95
CA ASN A 50 -32.78 -26.02 13.08
C ASN A 50 -33.65 -24.78 13.44
N ILE A 51 -33.07 -23.74 14.03
CA ILE A 51 -33.75 -22.49 14.33
C ILE A 51 -33.77 -21.67 13.02
N PRO A 52 -34.95 -21.28 12.52
CA PRO A 52 -35.03 -20.49 11.29
C PRO A 52 -34.50 -19.06 11.49
N ILE A 53 -33.87 -18.52 10.46
CA ILE A 53 -33.53 -17.10 10.35
C ILE A 53 -34.32 -16.57 9.16
N ASP A 54 -35.44 -15.88 9.45
CA ASP A 54 -36.34 -15.38 8.39
C ASP A 54 -36.02 -13.96 7.96
N TYR A 55 -35.38 -13.15 8.83
CA TYR A 55 -35.03 -11.76 8.60
C TYR A 55 -33.71 -11.41 9.29
N ILE A 56 -32.93 -10.51 8.71
CA ILE A 56 -31.69 -10.00 9.32
C ILE A 56 -31.67 -8.48 9.27
N ALA A 57 -31.32 -7.86 10.41
CA ALA A 57 -30.93 -6.45 10.46
C ALA A 57 -29.56 -6.34 11.12
N GLY A 58 -28.64 -5.57 10.51
CA GLY A 58 -27.26 -5.47 11.00
C GLY A 58 -26.69 -4.09 10.85
N THR A 59 -25.74 -3.76 11.75
CA THR A 59 -24.97 -2.54 11.75
C THR A 59 -23.46 -2.88 11.70
N SER A 60 -22.69 -2.14 10.89
CA SER A 60 -21.23 -2.29 10.81
C SER A 60 -20.82 -3.73 10.52
N MET A 61 -20.00 -4.38 11.35
CA MET A 61 -19.63 -5.79 11.15
C MET A 61 -20.86 -6.73 11.19
N GLY A 62 -21.90 -6.37 11.95
CA GLY A 62 -23.17 -7.09 11.89
C GLY A 62 -23.86 -6.99 10.52
N ALA A 63 -23.70 -5.88 9.79
CA ALA A 63 -24.16 -5.77 8.41
C ALA A 63 -23.29 -6.59 7.45
N VAL A 64 -21.98 -6.67 7.66
CA VAL A 64 -21.08 -7.51 6.86
C VAL A 64 -21.47 -8.98 7.00
N ILE A 65 -21.51 -9.51 8.22
CA ILE A 65 -21.86 -10.92 8.46
C ILE A 65 -23.30 -11.22 8.04
N GLY A 66 -24.24 -10.30 8.38
CA GLY A 66 -25.64 -10.45 8.02
C GLY A 66 -25.86 -10.48 6.51
N SER A 67 -25.20 -9.64 5.74
CA SER A 67 -25.29 -9.62 4.27
C SER A 67 -24.66 -10.83 3.62
N LEU A 68 -23.52 -11.32 4.11
CA LEU A 68 -22.90 -12.55 3.62
C LEU A 68 -23.86 -13.73 3.79
N TYR A 69 -24.49 -13.86 4.97
CA TYR A 69 -25.49 -14.89 5.18
C TYR A 69 -26.74 -14.69 4.29
N ALA A 70 -27.24 -13.44 4.20
CA ALA A 70 -28.41 -13.10 3.40
C ALA A 70 -28.23 -13.37 1.90
N MET A 71 -27.01 -13.36 1.39
CA MET A 71 -26.68 -13.72 0.01
C MET A 71 -26.25 -15.18 -0.16
N GLY A 72 -26.40 -16.01 0.90
CA GLY A 72 -26.24 -17.45 0.80
C GLY A 72 -24.88 -18.00 1.19
N TYR A 73 -24.01 -17.25 1.88
CA TYR A 73 -22.81 -17.84 2.48
C TYR A 73 -23.15 -18.73 3.66
N SER A 74 -22.53 -19.86 3.75
CA SER A 74 -22.55 -20.70 4.95
C SER A 74 -21.60 -20.14 6.03
N PRO A 75 -21.76 -20.53 7.30
CA PRO A 75 -20.79 -20.16 8.34
C PRO A 75 -19.34 -20.52 7.99
N ASP A 76 -19.12 -21.66 7.35
CA ASP A 76 -17.77 -22.09 6.92
C ASP A 76 -17.22 -21.18 5.82
N GLU A 77 -18.02 -20.86 4.80
CA GLU A 77 -17.63 -19.96 3.73
C GLU A 77 -17.32 -18.53 4.25
N MET A 78 -18.05 -18.06 5.27
CA MET A 78 -17.77 -16.77 5.92
C MET A 78 -16.45 -16.78 6.69
N GLU A 79 -16.17 -17.86 7.44
CA GLU A 79 -14.90 -18.01 8.15
C GLU A 79 -13.71 -18.08 7.16
N ASP A 80 -13.86 -18.84 6.08
CA ASP A 80 -12.81 -18.96 5.03
C ASP A 80 -12.54 -17.61 4.38
N LEU A 81 -13.59 -16.82 4.10
CA LEU A 81 -13.43 -15.47 3.58
C LEU A 81 -12.64 -14.59 4.55
N ILE A 82 -12.98 -14.59 5.85
CA ILE A 82 -12.31 -13.76 6.86
C ILE A 82 -10.85 -14.19 7.10
N ARG A 83 -10.53 -15.49 6.96
CA ARG A 83 -9.15 -16.01 7.04
C ARG A 83 -8.30 -15.63 5.83
N SER A 84 -8.92 -15.26 4.71
CA SER A 84 -8.21 -15.01 3.47
C SER A 84 -7.29 -13.79 3.53
N GLU A 85 -6.18 -13.82 2.80
CA GLU A 85 -5.32 -12.65 2.61
C GLU A 85 -6.05 -11.51 1.86
N GLU A 86 -7.05 -11.85 1.06
CA GLU A 86 -7.91 -10.89 0.38
C GLU A 86 -8.69 -10.06 1.40
N PHE A 87 -9.40 -10.68 2.35
CA PHE A 87 -10.11 -9.98 3.41
C PHE A 87 -9.16 -9.15 4.28
N ARG A 88 -7.96 -9.68 4.55
CA ARG A 88 -6.94 -8.94 5.29
C ARG A 88 -6.57 -7.64 4.59
N SER A 89 -6.48 -7.63 3.25
CA SER A 89 -6.19 -6.42 2.48
C SER A 89 -7.29 -5.35 2.63
N TRP A 90 -8.55 -5.75 2.87
CA TRP A 90 -9.66 -4.80 3.03
C TRP A 90 -9.50 -3.92 4.26
N TYR A 91 -9.16 -4.51 5.41
CA TYR A 91 -9.08 -3.77 6.67
C TYR A 91 -7.69 -3.20 6.98
N MET A 92 -6.64 -3.71 6.33
CA MET A 92 -5.28 -3.18 6.49
C MET A 92 -4.98 -2.06 5.50
N GLY A 93 -5.73 -1.94 4.41
CA GLY A 93 -5.43 -1.00 3.33
C GLY A 93 -4.08 -1.27 2.65
N ALA A 94 -3.49 -2.42 2.91
CA ALA A 94 -2.22 -2.81 2.32
C ALA A 94 -2.43 -3.16 0.85
N SER A 95 -1.78 -2.43 -0.05
CA SER A 95 -1.76 -2.84 -1.45
C SER A 95 -1.07 -4.21 -1.56
N ASN A 96 -1.72 -5.16 -2.20
CA ASN A 96 -1.04 -6.40 -2.55
C ASN A 96 -0.01 -6.07 -3.62
N LYS A 97 1.27 -6.09 -3.26
CA LYS A 97 2.38 -5.71 -4.15
C LYS A 97 2.47 -6.55 -5.44
N GLU A 98 1.82 -7.73 -5.49
CA GLU A 98 1.71 -8.52 -6.70
C GLU A 98 0.84 -7.85 -7.77
N TYR A 99 -0.12 -7.00 -7.36
CA TYR A 99 -0.99 -6.24 -8.26
C TYR A 99 -0.49 -4.81 -8.51
N GLU A 100 0.53 -4.34 -7.79
CA GLU A 100 1.14 -3.05 -8.08
C GLU A 100 1.80 -3.08 -9.46
N PHE A 101 1.33 -2.20 -10.35
CA PHE A 101 1.90 -2.10 -11.69
C PHE A 101 3.17 -1.25 -11.66
N TYR A 102 4.31 -1.89 -11.38
CA TYR A 102 5.61 -1.24 -11.19
C TYR A 102 6.00 -0.28 -12.32
N PHE A 103 5.51 -0.51 -13.53
CA PHE A 103 5.76 0.37 -14.68
C PHE A 103 5.33 1.82 -14.40
N LYS A 104 4.19 2.04 -13.74
CA LYS A 104 3.65 3.38 -13.45
C LYS A 104 4.18 4.00 -12.16
N GLN A 105 4.86 3.24 -11.33
CA GLN A 105 5.40 3.76 -10.08
C GLN A 105 6.46 4.84 -10.34
N ASN A 106 6.37 5.92 -9.57
CA ASN A 106 7.40 6.95 -9.52
C ASN A 106 8.69 6.42 -8.86
N PRO A 107 9.86 6.97 -9.21
CA PRO A 107 11.07 6.69 -8.45
C PRO A 107 10.88 6.98 -6.96
N PRO A 108 11.49 6.18 -6.06
CA PRO A 108 11.41 6.45 -4.63
C PRO A 108 12.05 7.80 -4.30
N THR A 109 11.45 8.54 -3.36
CA THR A 109 11.93 9.83 -2.88
C THR A 109 12.05 9.82 -1.35
N PRO A 110 12.90 10.65 -0.74
CA PRO A 110 13.01 10.74 0.71
C PRO A 110 11.91 11.61 1.35
N GLU A 111 10.70 11.57 0.80
CA GLU A 111 9.55 12.30 1.34
C GLU A 111 9.00 11.67 2.62
N LEU A 112 8.65 12.51 3.60
CA LEU A 112 8.03 12.11 4.87
C LEU A 112 6.62 12.69 5.01
N ILE A 113 6.40 13.90 4.48
CA ILE A 113 5.15 14.66 4.60
C ILE A 113 4.78 15.18 3.23
N SER A 114 3.50 15.09 2.91
CA SER A 114 2.92 15.62 1.68
C SER A 114 1.72 16.51 1.98
N ALA A 115 1.59 17.62 1.28
CA ALA A 115 0.48 18.55 1.40
C ALA A 115 0.05 19.07 0.03
N GLN A 116 -1.26 19.16 -0.20
CA GLN A 116 -1.81 19.75 -1.41
C GLN A 116 -1.86 21.26 -1.32
N ILE A 117 -1.56 21.93 -2.42
CA ILE A 117 -1.69 23.38 -2.56
C ILE A 117 -2.95 23.66 -3.37
N ALA A 118 -4.02 24.08 -2.69
CA ALA A 118 -5.25 24.50 -3.35
C ALA A 118 -5.35 26.03 -3.30
N ILE A 119 -5.63 26.67 -4.44
CA ILE A 119 -5.93 28.08 -4.51
C ILE A 119 -7.45 28.24 -4.54
N ARG A 120 -8.03 28.83 -3.49
CA ARG A 120 -9.45 29.06 -3.36
C ARG A 120 -9.70 30.54 -3.04
N ASP A 121 -10.52 31.19 -3.88
CA ASP A 121 -10.90 32.61 -3.70
C ASP A 121 -9.70 33.57 -3.45
N SER A 122 -8.63 33.40 -4.23
CA SER A 122 -7.37 34.15 -4.11
C SER A 122 -6.57 33.86 -2.82
N MET A 123 -6.96 32.88 -2.04
CA MET A 123 -6.23 32.38 -0.87
C MET A 123 -5.58 31.05 -1.14
N THR A 124 -4.30 30.92 -0.80
CA THR A 124 -3.60 29.63 -0.83
C THR A 124 -3.97 28.81 0.42
N VAL A 125 -4.62 27.69 0.22
CA VAL A 125 -4.98 26.76 1.31
C VAL A 125 -4.06 25.54 1.20
N ILE A 126 -3.27 25.30 2.24
CA ILE A 126 -2.46 24.09 2.39
C ILE A 126 -3.32 23.04 3.09
N ARG A 127 -3.61 21.94 2.39
CA ARG A 127 -4.32 20.80 2.96
C ARG A 127 -3.31 19.68 3.21
N PRO A 128 -3.04 19.31 4.47
CA PRO A 128 -2.28 18.10 4.72
C PRO A 128 -3.03 16.93 4.10
N MET A 129 -2.32 16.05 3.41
CA MET A 129 -2.90 14.79 2.93
C MET A 129 -3.08 13.86 4.14
N VAL A 130 -4.17 14.08 4.89
CA VAL A 130 -4.59 13.17 5.94
C VAL A 130 -5.35 12.03 5.25
N ASN A 131 -4.65 10.95 5.00
CA ASN A 131 -5.29 9.73 4.55
C ASN A 131 -6.07 9.13 5.73
N SER A 132 -7.25 8.51 5.43
CA SER A 132 -7.85 7.57 6.37
C SER A 132 -6.80 6.56 6.80
N VAL A 133 -6.90 6.01 8.02
CA VAL A 133 -5.96 5.00 8.52
C VAL A 133 -5.89 3.81 7.58
N VAL A 134 -7.02 3.47 6.94
CA VAL A 134 -7.14 2.41 5.94
C VAL A 134 -7.50 3.02 4.59
N ASP A 135 -6.72 2.68 3.56
CA ASP A 135 -7.06 3.02 2.17
C ASP A 135 -8.17 2.08 1.68
N PRO A 136 -9.36 2.59 1.31
CA PRO A 136 -10.48 1.75 0.94
C PRO A 136 -10.40 1.14 -0.48
N LEU A 137 -9.39 1.45 -1.25
CA LEU A 137 -9.29 1.07 -2.66
C LEU A 137 -9.38 -0.43 -2.89
N GLN A 138 -8.68 -1.22 -2.05
CA GLN A 138 -8.74 -2.69 -2.12
C GLN A 138 -10.13 -3.22 -1.76
N MET A 139 -10.72 -2.67 -0.72
CA MET A 139 -12.05 -3.06 -0.26
C MET A 139 -13.13 -2.69 -1.28
N ASN A 140 -13.03 -1.52 -1.92
CA ASN A 140 -13.97 -1.10 -2.96
C ASN A 140 -13.98 -2.10 -4.14
N LEU A 141 -12.80 -2.55 -4.59
CA LEU A 141 -12.69 -3.56 -5.65
C LEU A 141 -13.27 -4.91 -5.20
N ALA A 142 -12.93 -5.35 -3.98
CA ALA A 142 -13.40 -6.62 -3.44
C ALA A 142 -14.92 -6.65 -3.27
N PHE A 143 -15.53 -5.53 -2.88
CA PHE A 143 -16.98 -5.43 -2.72
C PHE A 143 -17.72 -5.59 -4.04
N VAL A 144 -17.18 -5.11 -5.16
CA VAL A 144 -17.70 -5.44 -6.49
C VAL A 144 -17.69 -6.95 -6.73
N ASN A 145 -16.60 -7.62 -6.41
CA ASN A 145 -16.48 -9.07 -6.59
C ASN A 145 -17.47 -9.87 -5.73
N VAL A 146 -17.61 -9.49 -4.48
CA VAL A 146 -18.42 -10.24 -3.49
C VAL A 146 -19.92 -9.98 -3.64
N PHE A 147 -20.32 -8.71 -3.84
CA PHE A 147 -21.71 -8.30 -3.69
C PHE A 147 -22.48 -8.06 -4.99
N SER A 148 -21.81 -7.74 -6.11
CA SER A 148 -22.49 -7.36 -7.35
C SER A 148 -23.40 -8.46 -7.91
N GLY A 149 -22.94 -9.71 -7.86
CA GLY A 149 -23.74 -10.84 -8.30
C GLY A 149 -25.01 -11.05 -7.46
N ALA A 150 -24.90 -10.87 -6.15
CA ALA A 150 -26.04 -10.98 -5.23
C ALA A 150 -27.04 -9.82 -5.44
N SER A 151 -26.54 -8.59 -5.64
CA SER A 151 -27.37 -7.42 -5.98
C SER A 151 -28.17 -7.67 -7.25
N ALA A 152 -27.55 -8.26 -8.29
CA ALA A 152 -28.24 -8.64 -9.52
C ALA A 152 -29.27 -9.75 -9.28
N ALA A 153 -28.93 -10.80 -8.51
CA ALA A 153 -29.82 -11.94 -8.24
C ALA A 153 -31.07 -11.57 -7.43
N CYS A 154 -31.04 -10.46 -6.68
CA CYS A 154 -32.18 -9.94 -5.92
C CYS A 154 -32.85 -8.72 -6.58
N ASP A 155 -32.52 -8.36 -7.81
CA ASP A 155 -33.05 -7.18 -8.53
C ASP A 155 -32.82 -5.87 -7.74
N ASN A 156 -31.72 -5.77 -6.99
CA ASN A 156 -31.39 -4.67 -6.07
C ASN A 156 -32.44 -4.42 -4.97
N ASP A 157 -33.33 -5.37 -4.67
CA ASP A 157 -34.25 -5.36 -3.56
C ASP A 157 -33.86 -6.42 -2.53
N PHE A 158 -33.43 -5.97 -1.35
CA PHE A 158 -32.88 -6.88 -0.32
C PHE A 158 -33.93 -7.80 0.30
N ASP A 159 -35.23 -7.60 0.00
CA ASP A 159 -36.28 -8.55 0.36
C ASP A 159 -36.22 -9.84 -0.48
N ASN A 160 -35.59 -9.79 -1.67
CA ASN A 160 -35.42 -10.91 -2.57
C ASN A 160 -34.10 -11.69 -2.38
N LEU A 161 -33.27 -11.33 -1.39
CA LEU A 161 -32.11 -12.12 -1.00
C LEU A 161 -32.52 -13.50 -0.47
N PHE A 162 -31.56 -14.39 -0.27
CA PHE A 162 -31.81 -15.69 0.37
C PHE A 162 -32.49 -15.52 1.74
N VAL A 163 -32.06 -14.51 2.51
CA VAL A 163 -32.79 -14.02 3.69
C VAL A 163 -32.99 -12.51 3.55
N PRO A 164 -34.21 -11.96 3.66
CA PRO A 164 -34.46 -10.52 3.65
C PRO A 164 -33.58 -9.78 4.65
N PHE A 165 -32.96 -8.67 4.18
CA PHE A 165 -31.89 -8.00 4.90
C PHE A 165 -32.08 -6.48 4.99
N ARG A 166 -31.63 -5.90 6.11
CA ARG A 166 -31.50 -4.44 6.30
C ARG A 166 -30.10 -4.11 6.82
N ALA A 167 -29.40 -3.19 6.14
CA ALA A 167 -28.19 -2.58 6.67
C ALA A 167 -28.51 -1.21 7.25
N VAL A 168 -27.91 -0.87 8.39
CA VAL A 168 -28.07 0.44 9.01
C VAL A 168 -26.81 1.26 8.83
N ALA A 169 -26.95 2.49 8.32
CA ALA A 169 -25.89 3.47 8.19
C ALA A 169 -26.29 4.79 8.87
N SER A 170 -25.41 5.79 8.86
CA SER A 170 -25.64 7.08 9.52
C SER A 170 -25.52 8.25 8.55
N ASP A 171 -26.54 9.11 8.53
CA ASP A 171 -26.50 10.45 7.94
C ASP A 171 -26.07 11.45 9.02
N VAL A 172 -24.76 11.78 9.03
CA VAL A 172 -24.17 12.63 10.05
C VAL A 172 -24.64 14.09 9.93
N PHE A 173 -24.98 14.55 8.71
CA PHE A 173 -25.46 15.91 8.49
C PHE A 173 -26.86 16.12 9.06
N ASN A 174 -27.76 15.17 8.86
CA ASN A 174 -29.12 15.21 9.40
C ASN A 174 -29.25 14.54 10.77
N LYS A 175 -28.14 14.00 11.32
CA LYS A 175 -28.06 13.39 12.66
C LYS A 175 -29.09 12.28 12.89
N LYS A 176 -29.17 11.35 11.96
CA LYS A 176 -30.11 10.21 12.02
C LYS A 176 -29.50 8.94 11.44
N SER A 177 -30.02 7.79 11.89
CA SER A 177 -29.80 6.53 11.22
C SER A 177 -30.58 6.46 9.90
N ILE A 178 -30.03 5.75 8.93
CA ILE A 178 -30.68 5.42 7.65
C ILE A 178 -30.70 3.92 7.48
N VAL A 179 -31.84 3.41 7.00
CA VAL A 179 -32.04 1.99 6.73
C VAL A 179 -31.92 1.76 5.23
N LEU A 180 -31.01 0.87 4.86
CA LEU A 180 -30.73 0.49 3.48
C LEU A 180 -31.38 -0.86 3.20
N SER A 181 -32.36 -0.87 2.30
CA SER A 181 -33.20 -2.02 1.94
C SER A 181 -33.14 -2.36 0.46
N ASN A 182 -32.52 -1.51 -0.35
CA ASN A 182 -32.43 -1.66 -1.79
C ASN A 182 -31.20 -0.95 -2.34
N GLY A 183 -30.90 -1.13 -3.63
CA GLY A 183 -29.74 -0.59 -4.32
C GLY A 183 -28.59 -1.59 -4.40
N ASP A 184 -27.36 -1.12 -4.54
CA ASP A 184 -26.19 -1.98 -4.53
C ASP A 184 -25.91 -2.48 -3.10
N LEU A 185 -25.89 -3.79 -2.93
CA LEU A 185 -25.68 -4.42 -1.61
C LEU A 185 -24.26 -4.12 -1.07
N GLY A 186 -23.27 -4.06 -1.94
CA GLY A 186 -21.90 -3.70 -1.58
C GLY A 186 -21.81 -2.27 -1.05
N ASP A 187 -22.48 -1.32 -1.71
CA ASP A 187 -22.55 0.06 -1.26
C ASP A 187 -23.27 0.19 0.08
N ALA A 188 -24.36 -0.55 0.28
CA ALA A 188 -25.11 -0.55 1.54
C ALA A 188 -24.27 -1.07 2.71
N VAL A 189 -23.55 -2.18 2.51
CA VAL A 189 -22.66 -2.76 3.51
C VAL A 189 -21.47 -1.83 3.75
N ARG A 190 -20.92 -1.25 2.68
CA ARG A 190 -19.80 -0.31 2.76
C ARG A 190 -20.17 0.96 3.54
N ALA A 191 -21.37 1.50 3.35
CA ALA A 191 -21.89 2.61 4.13
C ALA A 191 -21.99 2.26 5.60
N SER A 192 -22.60 1.10 5.91
CA SER A 192 -22.81 0.63 7.29
C SER A 192 -21.52 0.44 8.08
N MET A 193 -20.39 0.15 7.43
CA MET A 193 -19.08 -0.08 8.09
C MET A 193 -18.10 1.09 7.95
N SER A 194 -18.50 2.23 7.40
CA SER A 194 -17.64 3.40 7.21
C SER A 194 -17.37 4.14 8.53
N PHE A 195 -16.63 3.50 9.44
CA PHE A 195 -16.31 4.07 10.74
C PHE A 195 -15.40 5.31 10.60
N PRO A 196 -15.76 6.46 11.20
CA PRO A 196 -14.98 7.69 11.10
C PRO A 196 -13.51 7.49 11.49
N PHE A 197 -12.61 8.14 10.77
CA PHE A 197 -11.14 8.07 10.87
C PHE A 197 -10.51 6.75 10.41
N VAL A 198 -11.22 5.61 10.47
CA VAL A 198 -10.71 4.32 9.97
C VAL A 198 -10.96 4.22 8.47
N PHE A 199 -12.22 4.43 8.04
CA PHE A 199 -12.62 4.36 6.63
C PHE A 199 -13.21 5.69 6.15
N ARG A 200 -13.02 6.00 4.87
CA ARG A 200 -13.71 7.10 4.23
C ARG A 200 -15.21 6.79 4.08
N PRO A 201 -16.10 7.78 4.28
CA PRO A 201 -17.51 7.61 4.00
C PRO A 201 -17.77 7.40 2.51
N ILE A 202 -18.94 6.87 2.17
CA ILE A 202 -19.38 6.79 0.78
C ILE A 202 -20.65 7.61 0.57
N MET A 203 -20.91 7.91 -0.70
CA MET A 203 -22.12 8.61 -1.10
C MET A 203 -23.20 7.58 -1.46
N ILE A 204 -24.30 7.57 -0.73
CA ILE A 204 -25.53 6.84 -1.09
C ILE A 204 -26.53 7.87 -1.59
N ASP A 205 -26.82 7.85 -2.88
CA ASP A 205 -27.59 8.90 -3.59
C ASP A 205 -26.98 10.29 -3.35
N THR A 206 -27.56 11.08 -2.46
CA THR A 206 -27.11 12.43 -2.10
C THR A 206 -26.61 12.53 -0.66
N ILE A 207 -26.55 11.42 0.07
CA ILE A 207 -26.20 11.35 1.48
C ILE A 207 -24.77 10.86 1.62
N ILE A 208 -23.93 11.58 2.37
CA ILE A 208 -22.62 11.08 2.81
C ILE A 208 -22.87 10.16 4.00
N ALA A 209 -22.76 8.85 3.75
CA ALA A 209 -23.08 7.81 4.71
C ALA A 209 -21.85 7.35 5.48
N TYR A 210 -22.00 7.25 6.79
CA TYR A 210 -21.05 6.73 7.75
C TYR A 210 -21.57 5.47 8.44
N ASP A 211 -20.71 4.83 9.25
CA ASP A 211 -21.06 3.65 10.05
C ASP A 211 -22.33 3.87 10.87
N GLY A 212 -23.23 2.89 10.80
CA GLY A 212 -24.52 2.94 11.50
C GLY A 212 -24.37 3.01 13.02
N GLY A 213 -23.26 2.48 13.57
CA GLY A 213 -22.96 2.52 14.99
C GLY A 213 -22.81 3.90 15.61
N ILE A 214 -22.83 4.96 14.79
CA ILE A 214 -22.87 6.35 15.30
C ILE A 214 -24.21 6.65 15.95
N TYR A 215 -25.33 6.19 15.38
CA TYR A 215 -26.69 6.49 15.84
C TYR A 215 -27.51 5.26 16.26
N ASP A 216 -27.26 4.10 15.65
CA ASP A 216 -27.99 2.86 15.92
C ASP A 216 -27.08 1.64 15.71
N ASN A 217 -26.42 1.21 16.77
CA ASN A 217 -25.48 0.10 16.71
C ASN A 217 -26.13 -1.27 16.92
N PHE A 218 -27.41 -1.33 17.33
CA PHE A 218 -28.15 -2.58 17.53
C PHE A 218 -29.60 -2.42 17.09
N PRO A 219 -29.91 -2.61 15.79
CA PRO A 219 -31.11 -2.12 15.12
C PRO A 219 -32.36 -3.00 15.39
N VAL A 220 -32.77 -3.13 16.65
CA VAL A 220 -33.98 -3.86 17.05
C VAL A 220 -35.23 -3.13 16.57
N ASP A 221 -35.27 -1.79 16.66
CA ASP A 221 -36.37 -0.98 16.20
C ASP A 221 -36.57 -1.11 14.69
N VAL A 222 -35.47 -1.21 13.90
CA VAL A 222 -35.50 -1.49 12.47
C VAL A 222 -36.11 -2.86 12.20
N MET A 223 -35.67 -3.88 12.91
CA MET A 223 -36.21 -5.24 12.79
C MET A 223 -37.72 -5.27 13.06
N VAL A 224 -38.16 -4.62 14.13
CA VAL A 224 -39.60 -4.56 14.49
C VAL A 224 -40.40 -3.78 13.47
N ARG A 225 -39.91 -2.61 13.02
CA ARG A 225 -40.64 -1.72 12.10
C ARG A 225 -40.72 -2.25 10.68
N GLU A 226 -39.65 -2.86 10.18
CA GLU A 226 -39.54 -3.29 8.78
C GLU A 226 -40.10 -4.69 8.55
N PHE A 227 -39.91 -5.61 9.49
CA PHE A 227 -40.22 -7.04 9.29
C PHE A 227 -41.35 -7.60 10.16
N HIS A 228 -41.65 -6.96 11.28
CA HIS A 228 -42.68 -7.42 12.24
C HIS A 228 -42.49 -8.91 12.63
N PRO A 229 -41.30 -9.38 13.08
CA PRO A 229 -41.10 -10.77 13.42
C PRO A 229 -41.87 -11.17 14.68
N ASP A 230 -42.18 -12.46 14.80
CA ASP A 230 -42.85 -13.02 16.02
C ASP A 230 -41.81 -13.22 17.16
N PHE A 231 -40.55 -13.39 16.83
CA PHE A 231 -39.46 -13.60 17.76
C PHE A 231 -38.17 -13.03 17.26
N ILE A 232 -37.37 -12.39 18.15
CA ILE A 232 -36.09 -11.77 17.81
C ILE A 232 -34.96 -12.47 18.56
N ILE A 233 -33.88 -12.80 17.85
CA ILE A 233 -32.63 -13.21 18.43
C ILE A 233 -31.66 -12.04 18.23
N GLY A 234 -31.21 -11.40 19.31
CA GLY A 234 -30.29 -10.28 19.27
C GLY A 234 -28.88 -10.73 19.66
N SER A 235 -27.89 -10.38 18.88
CA SER A 235 -26.47 -10.69 19.12
C SER A 235 -25.67 -9.40 19.32
N VAL A 236 -25.18 -9.14 20.53
CA VAL A 236 -24.50 -7.92 20.94
C VAL A 236 -23.04 -8.21 21.26
N VAL A 237 -22.14 -7.67 20.43
CA VAL A 237 -20.68 -7.83 20.58
C VAL A 237 -19.96 -6.53 20.97
N ALA A 238 -20.68 -5.41 20.95
CA ALA A 238 -20.11 -4.08 21.18
C ALA A 238 -19.82 -3.78 22.64
N LEU A 239 -20.64 -4.33 23.55
CA LEU A 239 -20.56 -4.10 25.00
C LEU A 239 -20.39 -5.43 25.74
N ALA A 240 -19.53 -5.44 26.75
CA ALA A 240 -19.48 -6.59 27.67
C ALA A 240 -20.66 -6.53 28.66
N PRO A 241 -21.12 -7.69 29.15
CA PRO A 241 -22.19 -7.75 30.15
C PRO A 241 -21.86 -6.89 31.40
N GLY A 242 -22.75 -5.93 31.72
CA GLY A 242 -22.59 -5.06 32.90
C GLY A 242 -21.67 -3.85 32.70
N GLU A 243 -21.12 -3.65 31.52
CA GLU A 243 -20.40 -2.40 31.21
C GLU A 243 -21.36 -1.21 31.03
N PRO A 244 -20.93 0.00 31.42
CA PRO A 244 -21.69 1.20 31.12
C PRO A 244 -21.68 1.42 29.61
N GLU A 245 -22.82 1.83 29.04
CA GLU A 245 -23.00 2.08 27.63
C GLU A 245 -22.12 3.23 27.06
N ILE A 246 -21.37 3.92 27.91
CA ILE A 246 -20.43 4.96 27.56
C ILE A 246 -19.10 4.66 28.26
N GLU A 247 -18.08 4.30 27.51
CA GLU A 247 -16.69 4.37 27.97
C GLU A 247 -16.30 5.84 28.15
N ILE A 248 -15.86 6.21 29.35
CA ILE A 248 -15.23 7.52 29.58
C ILE A 248 -13.79 7.39 29.07
N PRO A 249 -13.40 8.05 27.98
CA PRO A 249 -12.04 7.98 27.46
C PRO A 249 -11.04 8.54 28.49
N ASP A 250 -9.83 7.96 28.52
CA ASP A 250 -8.71 8.49 29.27
C ASP A 250 -8.41 9.95 28.82
N GLU A 251 -7.95 10.78 29.75
CA GLU A 251 -7.58 12.18 29.47
C GLU A 251 -6.50 12.35 28.40
N PHE A 252 -5.69 11.30 28.15
CA PHE A 252 -4.67 11.25 27.10
C PHE A 252 -5.14 10.63 25.79
N ASP A 253 -6.33 10.01 25.74
CA ASP A 253 -6.91 9.44 24.51
C ASP A 253 -7.77 10.45 23.75
N LEU A 254 -7.12 11.37 23.04
CA LEU A 254 -7.80 12.38 22.21
C LEU A 254 -8.72 11.76 21.15
N MET A 255 -8.33 10.64 20.56
CA MET A 255 -9.16 9.98 19.52
C MET A 255 -10.38 9.33 20.14
N GLY A 256 -10.26 8.69 21.30
CA GLY A 256 -11.40 8.18 22.06
C GLY A 256 -12.36 9.28 22.49
N GLN A 257 -11.82 10.45 22.90
CA GLN A 257 -12.64 11.62 23.25
C GLN A 257 -13.41 12.16 22.04
N VAL A 258 -12.77 12.33 20.88
CA VAL A 258 -13.44 12.76 19.63
C VAL A 258 -14.48 11.72 19.20
N ARG A 259 -14.17 10.44 19.32
CA ARG A 259 -15.12 9.34 19.05
C ARG A 259 -16.35 9.45 19.96
N SER A 260 -16.17 9.66 21.26
CA SER A 260 -17.28 9.79 22.22
C SER A 260 -18.16 11.02 21.97
N MET A 261 -17.64 12.05 21.32
CA MET A 261 -18.41 13.25 20.91
C MET A 261 -19.28 13.00 19.68
N ILE A 262 -18.90 12.04 18.81
CA ILE A 262 -19.55 11.76 17.53
C ILE A 262 -20.59 10.66 17.71
N VAL A 263 -20.23 9.58 18.43
CA VAL A 263 -21.08 8.40 18.62
C VAL A 263 -22.14 8.70 19.67
N GLN A 264 -23.41 8.56 19.28
CA GLN A 264 -24.51 8.67 20.23
C GLN A 264 -24.68 7.36 21.00
N LYS A 265 -25.36 7.46 22.14
CA LYS A 265 -25.73 6.31 22.94
C LYS A 265 -26.74 5.45 22.15
N SER A 266 -26.31 4.26 21.72
CA SER A 266 -27.21 3.28 21.11
C SER A 266 -28.01 2.53 22.18
N ASP A 267 -29.27 2.18 21.86
CA ASP A 267 -30.08 1.33 22.72
C ASP A 267 -29.75 -0.14 22.44
N TYR A 268 -29.17 -0.84 23.39
CA TYR A 268 -28.87 -2.27 23.32
C TYR A 268 -29.93 -3.14 24.03
N SER A 269 -31.08 -2.57 24.33
CA SER A 269 -32.17 -3.33 24.98
C SER A 269 -32.96 -4.18 23.96
N LEU A 270 -33.41 -5.32 24.41
CA LEU A 270 -34.40 -6.16 23.73
C LEU A 270 -35.44 -6.56 24.75
N ASP A 271 -36.71 -6.21 24.52
CA ASP A 271 -37.80 -6.65 25.43
C ASP A 271 -37.78 -8.18 25.53
N PRO A 272 -37.63 -8.73 26.73
CA PRO A 272 -37.65 -10.18 26.93
C PRO A 272 -38.92 -10.89 26.43
N LYS A 273 -40.01 -10.16 26.18
CA LYS A 273 -41.22 -10.70 25.55
C LYS A 273 -41.06 -10.92 24.06
N LEU A 274 -40.28 -10.04 23.40
CA LEU A 274 -40.04 -10.08 21.96
C LEU A 274 -38.94 -11.05 21.56
N GLY A 275 -37.98 -11.34 22.46
CA GLY A 275 -36.85 -12.14 22.03
C GLY A 275 -35.87 -12.57 23.11
N VAL A 276 -34.74 -13.07 22.65
CA VAL A 276 -33.56 -13.41 23.46
C VAL A 276 -32.37 -12.60 22.98
N LYS A 277 -31.69 -11.94 23.93
CA LYS A 277 -30.45 -11.23 23.69
C LYS A 277 -29.26 -12.08 24.10
N ILE A 278 -28.23 -12.16 23.28
CA ILE A 278 -26.96 -12.85 23.53
C ILE A 278 -25.90 -11.78 23.65
N ASP A 279 -25.36 -11.59 24.83
CA ASP A 279 -24.29 -10.64 25.12
C ASP A 279 -22.94 -11.36 25.20
N PHE A 280 -21.89 -10.77 24.65
CA PHE A 280 -20.56 -11.35 24.61
C PHE A 280 -19.54 -10.46 25.34
N ASP A 281 -18.67 -11.06 26.16
CA ASP A 281 -17.50 -10.39 26.73
C ASP A 281 -16.28 -10.58 25.81
N LEU A 282 -16.05 -9.62 24.94
CA LEU A 282 -14.98 -9.60 23.95
C LEU A 282 -14.00 -8.41 24.15
N ARG A 283 -13.78 -7.99 25.41
CA ARG A 283 -12.87 -6.88 25.75
C ARG A 283 -11.42 -7.13 25.31
N SER A 284 -11.00 -8.40 25.25
CA SER A 284 -9.65 -8.79 24.79
C SER A 284 -9.45 -8.74 23.29
N VAL A 285 -10.51 -8.43 22.52
CA VAL A 285 -10.49 -8.38 21.05
C VAL A 285 -10.50 -6.93 20.59
N GLY A 286 -9.41 -6.50 19.96
CA GLY A 286 -9.30 -5.17 19.35
C GLY A 286 -10.17 -5.01 18.08
N LEU A 287 -10.37 -3.78 17.65
CA LEU A 287 -11.25 -3.44 16.52
C LEU A 287 -10.86 -4.15 15.19
N LEU A 288 -9.57 -4.40 14.98
CA LEU A 288 -9.01 -4.98 13.75
C LEU A 288 -8.33 -6.34 13.98
N ASP A 289 -8.60 -7.02 15.09
CA ASP A 289 -8.02 -8.33 15.46
C ASP A 289 -8.68 -9.51 14.69
N PHE A 290 -8.87 -9.38 13.38
CA PHE A 290 -9.51 -10.42 12.57
C PHE A 290 -8.74 -11.75 12.50
N GLN A 291 -7.45 -11.76 12.84
CA GLN A 291 -6.67 -12.99 12.98
C GLN A 291 -7.17 -13.93 14.08
N LYS A 292 -8.03 -13.44 15.01
CA LYS A 292 -8.64 -14.23 16.08
C LYS A 292 -9.96 -14.91 15.65
N ILE A 293 -10.22 -15.06 14.35
CA ILE A 293 -11.48 -15.59 13.82
C ILE A 293 -11.88 -16.92 14.49
N ASP A 294 -10.96 -17.87 14.60
CA ASP A 294 -11.26 -19.20 15.15
C ASP A 294 -11.69 -19.11 16.63
N GLU A 295 -11.02 -18.30 17.43
CA GLU A 295 -11.32 -18.07 18.83
C GLU A 295 -12.67 -17.37 19.02
N VAL A 296 -12.91 -16.29 18.25
CA VAL A 296 -14.07 -15.42 18.43
C VAL A 296 -15.33 -16.09 17.88
N SER A 297 -15.26 -16.77 16.73
CA SER A 297 -16.40 -17.53 16.17
C SER A 297 -16.79 -18.68 17.08
N GLU A 298 -15.82 -19.47 17.58
CA GLU A 298 -16.09 -20.55 18.52
C GLU A 298 -16.69 -20.05 19.86
N TYR A 299 -16.23 -18.88 20.33
CA TYR A 299 -16.81 -18.22 21.50
C TYR A 299 -18.26 -17.82 21.26
N GLY A 300 -18.57 -17.28 20.07
CA GLY A 300 -19.94 -16.99 19.63
C GLY A 300 -20.83 -18.22 19.66
N TYR A 301 -20.33 -19.33 19.09
CA TYR A 301 -21.05 -20.60 19.07
C TYR A 301 -21.35 -21.11 20.47
N ARG A 302 -20.36 -21.23 21.35
CA ARG A 302 -20.52 -21.77 22.71
C ARG A 302 -21.50 -20.96 23.54
N ASN A 303 -21.43 -19.62 23.50
CA ASN A 303 -22.35 -18.78 24.26
C ASN A 303 -23.79 -18.89 23.75
N THR A 304 -23.98 -19.03 22.45
CA THR A 304 -25.30 -19.28 21.88
C THR A 304 -25.85 -20.60 22.30
N MET A 305 -25.03 -21.68 22.37
CA MET A 305 -25.43 -22.99 22.83
C MET A 305 -25.87 -22.99 24.30
N LEU A 306 -25.36 -22.09 25.15
CA LEU A 306 -25.86 -21.94 26.54
C LEU A 306 -27.31 -21.46 26.60
N LEU A 307 -27.77 -20.75 25.59
CA LEU A 307 -29.13 -20.19 25.50
C LEU A 307 -30.03 -20.98 24.54
N ILE A 308 -29.53 -22.02 23.88
CA ILE A 308 -30.24 -22.71 22.80
C ILE A 308 -31.55 -23.35 23.25
N ASP A 309 -31.62 -23.91 24.47
CA ASP A 309 -32.85 -24.49 25.00
C ASP A 309 -33.90 -23.42 25.30
N SER A 310 -33.45 -22.25 25.77
CA SER A 310 -34.36 -21.09 25.95
C SER A 310 -34.93 -20.62 24.63
N ILE A 311 -34.08 -20.53 23.59
CA ILE A 311 -34.51 -20.17 22.24
C ILE A 311 -35.48 -21.21 21.69
N LYS A 312 -35.15 -22.50 21.80
CA LYS A 312 -36.00 -23.62 21.36
C LYS A 312 -37.36 -23.65 22.04
N SER A 313 -37.42 -23.28 23.31
CA SER A 313 -38.70 -23.28 24.07
C SER A 313 -39.65 -22.16 23.62
N ARG A 314 -39.10 -21.10 23.01
CA ARG A 314 -39.85 -19.91 22.58
C ARG A 314 -40.09 -19.84 21.07
N THR A 315 -39.38 -20.65 20.27
CA THR A 315 -39.58 -20.80 18.84
C THR A 315 -40.29 -22.14 18.57
N SER A 316 -41.48 -22.10 17.97
CA SER A 316 -42.25 -23.31 17.66
C SER A 316 -41.87 -23.93 16.32
N VAL A 317 -41.27 -23.16 15.43
CA VAL A 317 -40.88 -23.60 14.09
C VAL A 317 -39.45 -24.14 14.06
N ARG A 318 -39.26 -25.21 13.30
CA ARG A 318 -37.94 -25.77 12.98
C ARG A 318 -37.82 -25.84 11.48
N ARG A 319 -36.62 -25.50 10.99
CA ARG A 319 -36.28 -25.59 9.56
C ARG A 319 -35.07 -26.50 9.40
N ASP A 320 -35.32 -27.67 8.78
CA ASP A 320 -34.27 -28.64 8.52
C ASP A 320 -33.12 -28.03 7.74
N SER A 321 -31.88 -28.33 8.13
CA SER A 321 -30.68 -27.83 7.48
C SER A 321 -30.61 -28.17 5.99
N ALA A 322 -31.20 -29.32 5.56
CA ALA A 322 -31.28 -29.69 4.16
C ALA A 322 -32.20 -28.73 3.35
N ILE A 323 -33.28 -28.23 3.98
CA ILE A 323 -34.17 -27.21 3.35
C ILE A 323 -33.40 -25.90 3.21
N VAL A 324 -32.71 -25.47 4.26
CA VAL A 324 -31.90 -24.24 4.25
C VAL A 324 -30.82 -24.33 3.17
N TYR A 325 -30.12 -25.46 3.09
CA TYR A 325 -29.12 -25.72 2.08
C TYR A 325 -29.72 -25.65 0.65
N GLY A 326 -30.86 -26.31 0.43
CA GLY A 326 -31.55 -26.26 -0.86
C GLY A 326 -31.92 -24.82 -1.30
N GLN A 327 -32.51 -24.04 -0.40
CA GLN A 327 -32.87 -22.65 -0.66
C GLN A 327 -31.65 -21.76 -0.93
N ARG A 328 -30.55 -21.98 -0.20
CA ARG A 328 -29.25 -21.32 -0.41
C ARG A 328 -28.70 -21.60 -1.80
N GLU A 329 -28.66 -22.87 -2.18
CA GLU A 329 -28.18 -23.27 -3.52
C GLU A 329 -29.06 -22.74 -4.65
N ASP A 330 -30.38 -22.69 -4.45
CA ASP A 330 -31.29 -22.11 -5.44
C ASP A 330 -31.12 -20.61 -5.58
N PHE A 331 -30.76 -19.90 -4.51
CA PHE A 331 -30.37 -18.49 -4.61
C PHE A 331 -29.04 -18.33 -5.33
N LYS A 332 -28.00 -19.10 -4.97
CA LYS A 332 -26.68 -19.06 -5.62
C LYS A 332 -26.76 -19.32 -7.13
N LYS A 333 -27.64 -20.17 -7.59
CA LYS A 333 -27.86 -20.43 -9.03
C LYS A 333 -28.40 -19.21 -9.81
N ARG A 334 -29.04 -18.27 -9.12
CA ARG A 334 -29.52 -17.00 -9.74
C ARG A 334 -28.43 -15.97 -9.91
N ILE A 335 -27.30 -16.13 -9.22
CA ILE A 335 -26.18 -15.19 -9.26
C ILE A 335 -25.52 -15.26 -10.66
N PRO A 336 -25.60 -14.18 -11.46
CA PRO A 336 -24.97 -14.16 -12.77
C PRO A 336 -23.44 -14.06 -12.67
N PRO A 337 -22.69 -14.58 -13.63
CA PRO A 337 -21.25 -14.41 -13.69
C PRO A 337 -20.89 -12.93 -13.86
N LEU A 338 -19.85 -12.46 -13.18
CA LEU A 338 -19.42 -11.08 -13.21
C LEU A 338 -18.63 -10.77 -14.51
N VAL A 339 -19.41 -10.51 -15.57
CA VAL A 339 -18.92 -10.14 -16.92
C VAL A 339 -19.45 -8.76 -17.27
N PHE A 340 -18.57 -7.86 -17.67
CA PHE A 340 -18.89 -6.49 -18.02
C PHE A 340 -18.98 -6.31 -19.54
N ASN A 341 -19.94 -5.53 -20.02
CA ASN A 341 -20.10 -5.16 -21.42
C ASN A 341 -19.84 -3.69 -21.72
N SER A 342 -19.80 -2.85 -20.69
CA SER A 342 -19.63 -1.41 -20.81
C SER A 342 -19.12 -0.79 -19.51
N VAL A 343 -18.60 0.44 -19.60
CA VAL A 343 -18.14 1.23 -18.45
C VAL A 343 -18.83 2.59 -18.50
N ASP A 344 -19.41 3.02 -17.38
CA ASP A 344 -19.95 4.35 -17.15
C ASP A 344 -19.05 5.10 -16.16
N VAL A 345 -18.35 6.14 -16.63
CA VAL A 345 -17.41 6.90 -15.82
C VAL A 345 -17.98 8.26 -15.48
N LYS A 346 -18.04 8.58 -14.19
CA LYS A 346 -18.53 9.86 -13.66
C LYS A 346 -17.43 10.62 -12.92
N GLY A 347 -17.55 11.94 -12.86
CA GLY A 347 -16.63 12.83 -12.12
C GLY A 347 -15.46 13.34 -12.95
N VAL A 348 -15.37 12.97 -14.23
CA VAL A 348 -14.27 13.32 -15.13
C VAL A 348 -14.80 13.78 -16.50
N ASN A 349 -13.94 14.44 -17.30
CA ASN A 349 -14.28 14.87 -18.64
C ASN A 349 -14.10 13.75 -19.70
N GLN A 350 -14.53 14.02 -20.95
CA GLN A 350 -14.54 13.02 -22.01
C GLN A 350 -13.12 12.49 -22.39
N ALA A 351 -12.08 13.32 -22.31
CA ALA A 351 -10.71 12.89 -22.59
C ALA A 351 -10.22 11.92 -21.51
N GLN A 352 -10.49 12.23 -20.25
CA GLN A 352 -10.19 11.41 -19.08
C GLN A 352 -10.99 10.09 -19.09
N THR A 353 -12.28 10.15 -19.50
CA THR A 353 -13.10 8.93 -19.69
C THR A 353 -12.43 8.01 -20.71
N ARG A 354 -12.02 8.52 -21.87
CA ARG A 354 -11.31 7.71 -22.89
C ARG A 354 -10.00 7.10 -22.38
N TYR A 355 -9.27 7.83 -21.54
CA TYR A 355 -8.06 7.31 -20.89
C TYR A 355 -8.38 6.11 -19.99
N ILE A 356 -9.40 6.25 -19.11
CA ILE A 356 -9.84 5.20 -18.18
C ILE A 356 -10.34 3.97 -18.95
N GLU A 357 -11.18 4.15 -19.97
CA GLU A 357 -11.69 3.07 -20.80
C GLU A 357 -10.56 2.29 -21.52
N LYS A 358 -9.52 3.00 -22.00
CA LYS A 358 -8.36 2.36 -22.62
C LYS A 358 -7.53 1.56 -21.62
N GLU A 359 -7.32 2.07 -20.41
CA GLU A 359 -6.59 1.36 -19.35
C GLU A 359 -7.35 0.10 -18.88
N LEU A 360 -8.68 0.17 -18.82
CA LEU A 360 -9.56 -0.95 -18.50
C LEU A 360 -9.78 -1.90 -19.69
N ARG A 361 -9.37 -1.52 -20.91
CA ARG A 361 -9.66 -2.22 -22.17
C ARG A 361 -11.16 -2.42 -22.43
N ALA A 362 -11.99 -1.55 -21.92
CA ALA A 362 -13.44 -1.62 -22.05
C ALA A 362 -13.94 -1.58 -23.53
N ASN A 363 -13.13 -1.04 -24.43
CA ASN A 363 -13.45 -0.93 -25.87
C ASN A 363 -13.06 -2.18 -26.67
N GLU A 364 -12.44 -3.20 -26.05
CA GLU A 364 -12.03 -4.45 -26.75
C GLU A 364 -13.12 -5.53 -26.72
N GLY A 365 -14.29 -5.28 -26.11
CA GLY A 365 -15.41 -6.20 -25.99
C GLY A 365 -15.80 -6.51 -24.55
N LYS A 366 -16.49 -7.64 -24.30
CA LYS A 366 -16.82 -8.08 -22.94
C LYS A 366 -15.53 -8.45 -22.21
N PHE A 367 -15.45 -8.07 -20.93
CA PHE A 367 -14.32 -8.37 -20.05
C PHE A 367 -14.82 -8.88 -18.69
N ASP A 368 -14.01 -9.68 -18.01
CA ASP A 368 -14.35 -10.27 -16.72
C ASP A 368 -13.78 -9.45 -15.54
N PHE A 369 -14.02 -9.93 -14.33
CA PHE A 369 -13.50 -9.29 -13.10
C PHE A 369 -11.96 -9.28 -13.04
N HIS A 370 -11.28 -10.27 -13.60
CA HIS A 370 -9.82 -10.32 -13.61
C HIS A 370 -9.25 -9.20 -14.50
N ASP A 371 -9.83 -9.00 -15.68
CA ASP A 371 -9.45 -7.91 -16.58
C ASP A 371 -9.71 -6.54 -15.94
N PHE A 372 -10.91 -6.38 -15.32
CA PHE A 372 -11.26 -5.18 -14.57
C PHE A 372 -10.26 -4.90 -13.43
N SER A 373 -9.97 -5.90 -12.59
CA SER A 373 -9.03 -5.81 -11.50
C SER A 373 -7.64 -5.35 -11.97
N SER A 374 -7.12 -5.97 -13.04
CA SER A 374 -5.86 -5.59 -13.64
C SER A 374 -5.83 -4.13 -14.11
N GLY A 375 -6.89 -3.66 -14.77
CA GLY A 375 -7.03 -2.28 -15.22
C GLY A 375 -7.17 -1.29 -14.04
N TYR A 376 -7.95 -1.67 -13.03
CA TYR A 376 -8.15 -0.87 -11.82
C TYR A 376 -6.83 -0.60 -11.09
N TYR A 377 -5.99 -1.62 -10.90
CA TYR A 377 -4.67 -1.45 -10.30
C TYR A 377 -3.73 -0.59 -11.14
N LYS A 378 -3.84 -0.63 -12.47
CA LYS A 378 -3.08 0.28 -13.34
C LYS A 378 -3.49 1.73 -13.15
N LEU A 379 -4.79 2.00 -13.02
CA LEU A 379 -5.30 3.34 -12.72
C LEU A 379 -4.82 3.83 -11.35
N LEU A 380 -4.89 2.99 -10.31
CA LEU A 380 -4.41 3.32 -8.97
C LEU A 380 -2.91 3.61 -8.93
N SER A 381 -2.12 2.91 -9.75
CA SER A 381 -0.66 3.11 -9.84
C SER A 381 -0.27 4.42 -10.55
N ASP A 382 -1.22 5.15 -11.13
CA ASP A 382 -0.99 6.40 -11.86
C ASP A 382 -0.73 7.60 -10.93
N GLY A 383 -1.14 7.51 -9.67
CA GLY A 383 -0.93 8.59 -8.68
C GLY A 383 -1.75 9.86 -8.90
N ALA A 384 -2.56 9.92 -9.97
CA ALA A 384 -3.42 11.06 -10.28
C ALA A 384 -4.86 10.87 -9.76
N PHE A 385 -5.21 9.67 -9.31
CA PHE A 385 -6.53 9.35 -8.82
C PHE A 385 -6.58 9.47 -7.30
N SER A 386 -7.36 10.41 -6.78
CA SER A 386 -7.59 10.53 -5.34
C SER A 386 -8.67 9.56 -4.86
N GLU A 387 -9.58 9.14 -5.76
CA GLU A 387 -10.64 8.21 -5.45
C GLU A 387 -11.17 7.54 -6.72
N ILE A 388 -11.36 6.22 -6.66
CA ILE A 388 -12.07 5.44 -7.66
C ILE A 388 -13.01 4.51 -6.90
N ILE A 389 -14.32 4.78 -6.98
CA ILE A 389 -15.36 3.95 -6.37
C ILE A 389 -16.05 3.18 -7.49
N PRO A 390 -15.79 1.88 -7.64
CA PRO A 390 -16.48 1.04 -8.58
C PRO A 390 -17.83 0.58 -8.02
N GLY A 391 -18.82 0.48 -8.88
CA GLY A 391 -20.12 -0.12 -8.64
C GLY A 391 -20.60 -0.82 -9.90
N THR A 392 -21.73 -1.48 -9.84
CA THR A 392 -22.24 -2.24 -10.99
C THR A 392 -23.74 -2.03 -11.21
N THR A 393 -24.18 -2.30 -12.42
CA THR A 393 -25.60 -2.45 -12.73
C THR A 393 -25.76 -3.61 -13.72
N TYR A 394 -26.60 -4.57 -13.39
CA TYR A 394 -26.88 -5.72 -14.24
C TYR A 394 -27.99 -5.38 -15.26
N SER A 395 -27.88 -5.91 -16.47
CA SER A 395 -28.88 -5.87 -17.53
C SER A 395 -29.26 -7.28 -17.93
N ASP A 396 -30.51 -7.67 -17.67
CA ASP A 396 -31.04 -8.97 -18.12
C ASP A 396 -31.00 -9.12 -19.64
N ALA A 397 -31.27 -8.00 -20.37
CA ALA A 397 -31.26 -8.00 -21.82
C ALA A 397 -29.92 -8.37 -22.42
N ASP A 398 -28.84 -7.92 -21.81
CA ASP A 398 -27.46 -8.15 -22.26
C ASP A 398 -26.81 -9.35 -21.57
N SER A 399 -27.43 -9.86 -20.50
CA SER A 399 -26.85 -10.85 -19.59
C SER A 399 -25.42 -10.46 -19.19
N ALA A 400 -25.23 -9.20 -18.79
CA ALA A 400 -23.94 -8.61 -18.43
C ALA A 400 -24.09 -7.39 -17.52
N PHE A 401 -23.00 -7.02 -16.89
CA PHE A 401 -22.92 -5.83 -16.04
C PHE A 401 -22.40 -4.61 -16.81
N THR A 402 -22.92 -3.45 -16.47
CA THR A 402 -22.26 -2.16 -16.72
C THR A 402 -21.42 -1.81 -15.49
N LEU A 403 -20.12 -1.64 -15.66
CA LEU A 403 -19.23 -1.16 -14.62
C LEU A 403 -19.40 0.36 -14.47
N LYS A 404 -19.76 0.81 -13.28
CA LYS A 404 -19.85 2.23 -12.93
C LYS A 404 -18.61 2.65 -12.17
N LEU A 405 -17.96 3.74 -12.56
CA LEU A 405 -16.82 4.29 -11.87
C LEU A 405 -17.09 5.73 -11.47
N ASN A 406 -17.19 5.99 -10.18
CA ASN A 406 -17.17 7.35 -9.64
C ASN A 406 -15.71 7.73 -9.37
N VAL A 407 -15.18 8.66 -10.17
CA VAL A 407 -13.76 9.01 -10.18
C VAL A 407 -13.58 10.43 -9.70
N LYS A 408 -12.56 10.60 -8.85
CA LYS A 408 -12.07 11.91 -8.44
C LYS A 408 -10.59 11.98 -8.70
N LEU A 409 -10.18 12.93 -9.50
CA LEU A 409 -8.78 13.18 -9.80
C LEU A 409 -8.17 14.12 -8.76
N ASP A 410 -6.88 13.96 -8.55
CA ASP A 410 -6.04 14.88 -7.81
C ASP A 410 -5.24 15.73 -8.83
N ASP A 411 -5.82 16.84 -9.23
CA ASP A 411 -5.27 17.80 -10.19
C ASP A 411 -4.62 19.03 -9.50
N HIS A 412 -4.34 18.92 -8.21
CA HIS A 412 -3.68 19.97 -7.45
C HIS A 412 -2.18 19.69 -7.30
N PRO A 413 -1.32 20.70 -7.39
CA PRO A 413 0.08 20.54 -7.06
C PRO A 413 0.26 20.04 -5.64
N THR A 414 1.12 19.03 -5.46
CA THR A 414 1.47 18.47 -4.17
C THR A 414 2.87 18.92 -3.79
N PHE A 415 3.00 19.46 -2.59
CA PHE A 415 4.28 19.82 -2.00
C PHE A 415 4.72 18.69 -1.06
N ASN A 416 5.91 18.16 -1.31
CA ASN A 416 6.50 17.07 -0.53
C ASN A 416 7.71 17.58 0.23
N MET A 417 7.82 17.21 1.49
CA MET A 417 8.97 17.51 2.37
C MET A 417 9.49 16.24 3.01
N GLY A 418 10.78 16.21 3.29
CA GLY A 418 11.40 15.06 3.95
C GLY A 418 12.90 15.19 4.08
N GLY A 419 13.59 14.05 3.95
CA GLY A 419 15.03 13.93 4.13
C GLY A 419 15.38 13.19 5.41
N GLY A 420 16.63 13.31 5.84
CA GLY A 420 17.13 12.64 7.04
C GLY A 420 18.18 13.43 7.77
N LEU A 421 18.18 13.31 9.09
CA LEU A 421 19.18 13.87 9.99
C LEU A 421 20.09 12.74 10.46
N SER A 422 21.41 12.89 10.33
CA SER A 422 22.39 11.91 10.77
C SER A 422 23.49 12.54 11.60
N THR A 423 23.97 11.81 12.59
CA THR A 423 25.10 12.22 13.43
C THR A 423 26.45 11.95 12.79
N SER A 424 26.54 11.03 11.82
CA SER A 424 27.79 10.54 11.26
C SER A 424 27.95 10.74 9.76
N VAL A 425 26.83 10.80 9.01
CA VAL A 425 26.82 11.06 7.57
C VAL A 425 26.12 12.38 7.27
N SER A 426 26.11 12.78 6.01
CA SER A 426 25.48 14.04 5.63
C SER A 426 23.97 14.03 5.90
N SER A 427 23.53 14.92 6.78
CA SER A 427 22.10 15.23 6.90
C SER A 427 21.59 15.93 5.65
N GLN A 428 20.35 15.62 5.27
CA GLN A 428 19.70 16.13 4.05
C GLN A 428 18.30 16.63 4.37
N LEU A 429 17.95 17.78 3.80
CA LEU A 429 16.59 18.28 3.69
C LEU A 429 16.12 18.05 2.26
N TYR A 430 14.94 17.50 2.09
CA TYR A 430 14.27 17.26 0.81
C TYR A 430 13.05 18.16 0.68
N GLY A 431 12.85 18.72 -0.50
CA GLY A 431 11.65 19.45 -0.88
C GLY A 431 11.31 19.19 -2.35
N ALA A 432 10.03 19.00 -2.64
CA ALA A 432 9.58 18.80 -4.02
C ALA A 432 8.19 19.38 -4.25
N VAL A 433 7.92 19.70 -5.51
CA VAL A 433 6.58 19.98 -6.02
C VAL A 433 6.30 18.96 -7.12
N SER A 434 5.22 18.22 -6.98
CA SER A 434 4.73 17.29 -8.00
C SER A 434 3.35 17.70 -8.48
N PHE A 435 3.10 17.44 -9.75
CA PHE A 435 1.81 17.69 -10.39
C PHE A 435 1.50 16.54 -11.35
N HIS A 436 0.26 16.03 -11.29
CA HIS A 436 -0.24 15.01 -12.20
C HIS A 436 -1.42 15.56 -12.98
N HIS A 437 -1.47 15.24 -14.25
CA HIS A 437 -2.58 15.60 -15.13
C HIS A 437 -3.00 14.41 -15.98
N ILE A 438 -4.31 14.16 -16.06
CA ILE A 438 -4.88 13.15 -16.96
C ILE A 438 -5.68 13.84 -18.05
N GLY A 439 -5.24 13.63 -19.29
CA GLY A 439 -5.96 13.95 -20.51
C GLY A 439 -6.24 12.66 -21.29
N GLU A 440 -5.80 12.59 -22.55
CA GLU A 440 -5.75 11.34 -23.34
C GLU A 440 -4.53 10.47 -22.99
N ALA A 441 -3.60 11.01 -22.23
CA ALA A 441 -2.45 10.37 -21.61
C ALA A 441 -2.35 10.82 -20.16
N SER A 442 -1.57 10.09 -19.35
CA SER A 442 -1.20 10.53 -18.00
C SER A 442 0.12 11.30 -18.06
N GLU A 443 0.16 12.48 -17.47
CA GLU A 443 1.32 13.35 -17.41
C GLU A 443 1.72 13.59 -15.96
N ALA A 444 2.99 13.38 -15.64
CA ALA A 444 3.55 13.63 -14.33
C ALA A 444 4.75 14.60 -14.44
N TYR A 445 4.77 15.58 -13.55
CA TYR A 445 5.81 16.59 -13.44
C TYR A 445 6.34 16.59 -12.02
N LEU A 446 7.66 16.55 -11.86
CA LEU A 446 8.33 16.58 -10.57
C LEU A 446 9.49 17.56 -10.63
N LEU A 447 9.46 18.56 -9.76
CA LEU A 447 10.60 19.43 -9.47
C LEU A 447 11.01 19.17 -8.02
N GLU A 448 12.23 18.72 -7.81
CA GLU A 448 12.72 18.37 -6.47
C GLU A 448 14.12 18.95 -6.20
N GLY A 449 14.43 19.08 -4.92
CA GLY A 449 15.75 19.45 -4.46
C GLY A 449 16.09 18.80 -3.13
N GLN A 450 17.39 18.47 -3.00
CA GLN A 450 17.97 18.00 -1.75
C GLN A 450 19.08 18.95 -1.33
N PHE A 451 19.09 19.33 -0.07
CA PHE A 451 20.04 20.28 0.49
C PHE A 451 20.67 19.69 1.74
N GLY A 452 21.98 19.56 1.72
CA GLY A 452 22.73 19.02 2.84
C GLY A 452 24.15 19.57 2.91
N ARG A 453 24.83 19.20 3.96
CA ARG A 453 26.22 19.67 4.20
C ARG A 453 27.17 19.20 3.10
N SER A 454 27.03 17.96 2.65
CA SER A 454 27.94 17.32 1.68
C SER A 454 27.28 17.06 0.34
N TYR A 455 25.97 16.92 0.28
CA TYR A 455 25.22 16.60 -0.93
C TYR A 455 24.11 17.61 -1.18
N ASN A 456 24.08 18.13 -2.41
CA ASN A 456 23.01 18.99 -2.89
C ASN A 456 22.59 18.51 -4.28
N ASN A 457 21.30 18.51 -4.54
CA ASN A 457 20.71 18.10 -5.80
C ASN A 457 19.57 19.02 -6.19
N ALA A 458 19.34 19.16 -7.48
CA ALA A 458 18.10 19.68 -8.05
C ALA A 458 17.75 18.85 -9.28
N GLN A 459 16.49 18.45 -9.41
CA GLN A 459 16.02 17.61 -10.50
C GLN A 459 14.67 18.08 -11.03
N LEU A 460 14.54 18.09 -12.35
CA LEU A 460 13.28 18.20 -13.07
C LEU A 460 13.04 16.88 -13.81
N LEU A 461 11.90 16.26 -13.56
CA LEU A 461 11.45 15.05 -14.23
C LEU A 461 10.08 15.30 -14.83
N THR A 462 9.91 14.99 -16.12
CA THR A 462 8.61 14.94 -16.78
C THR A 462 8.38 13.54 -17.31
N ARG A 463 7.16 13.05 -17.22
CA ARG A 463 6.77 11.73 -17.68
C ARG A 463 5.40 11.79 -18.35
N ILE A 464 5.25 11.11 -19.48
CA ILE A 464 4.00 10.96 -20.24
C ILE A 464 3.76 9.47 -20.45
N ASP A 465 2.66 8.95 -19.90
CA ASP A 465 2.24 7.55 -20.04
C ASP A 465 1.11 7.45 -21.06
N LEU A 466 1.34 6.68 -22.10
CA LEU A 466 0.37 6.43 -23.16
C LEU A 466 -0.42 5.14 -22.85
N PRO A 467 -1.76 5.20 -22.78
CA PRO A 467 -2.62 4.02 -22.52
C PRO A 467 -2.76 3.18 -23.79
N MET A 468 -1.72 2.45 -24.13
CA MET A 468 -1.69 1.53 -25.27
C MET A 468 -1.90 0.10 -24.78
N ARG A 469 -2.22 -0.84 -25.71
CA ARG A 469 -2.32 -2.28 -25.40
C ARG A 469 -1.10 -2.81 -24.64
N VAL A 470 0.10 -2.36 -25.01
CA VAL A 470 1.31 -2.47 -24.20
C VAL A 470 1.72 -1.04 -23.86
N PRO A 471 1.55 -0.60 -22.61
CA PRO A 471 1.82 0.78 -22.22
C PRO A 471 3.25 1.21 -22.56
N VAL A 472 3.40 2.46 -22.93
CA VAL A 472 4.71 3.08 -23.20
C VAL A 472 4.77 4.40 -22.45
N SER A 473 5.88 4.66 -21.78
CA SER A 473 6.14 5.99 -21.21
C SER A 473 7.34 6.66 -21.84
N PHE A 474 7.23 7.99 -21.99
CA PHE A 474 8.31 8.88 -22.34
C PHE A 474 8.65 9.74 -21.13
N SER A 475 9.93 9.89 -20.83
CA SER A 475 10.37 10.76 -19.74
C SER A 475 11.56 11.59 -20.17
N ILE A 476 11.59 12.84 -19.68
CA ILE A 476 12.74 13.73 -19.79
C ILE A 476 13.17 14.10 -18.39
N GLN A 477 14.45 13.95 -18.12
CA GLN A 477 15.09 14.24 -16.84
C GLN A 477 16.22 15.23 -17.04
N ALA A 478 16.28 16.28 -16.22
CA ALA A 478 17.42 17.16 -16.09
C ALA A 478 17.81 17.21 -14.61
N SER A 479 19.06 16.91 -14.29
CA SER A 479 19.53 16.82 -12.91
C SER A 479 20.85 17.56 -12.72
N TYR A 480 20.98 18.19 -11.56
CA TYR A 480 22.20 18.75 -11.02
C TYR A 480 22.55 18.05 -9.73
N ASN A 481 23.76 17.48 -9.64
CA ASN A 481 24.31 16.81 -8.46
C ASN A 481 25.60 17.52 -8.02
N ASN A 482 25.77 17.70 -6.73
CA ASN A 482 27.00 18.25 -6.14
C ASN A 482 27.30 17.50 -4.84
N MET A 483 28.32 16.66 -4.88
CA MET A 483 28.77 15.84 -3.74
C MET A 483 30.17 16.26 -3.30
N ASN A 484 30.30 16.57 -2.02
CA ASN A 484 31.57 16.87 -1.37
C ASN A 484 31.87 15.78 -0.33
N TYR A 485 32.60 14.77 -0.72
CA TYR A 485 32.94 13.62 0.12
C TYR A 485 33.78 13.98 1.34
N PHE A 486 34.59 15.01 1.28
CA PHE A 486 35.36 15.50 2.44
C PHE A 486 34.46 15.90 3.61
N ARG A 487 33.33 16.52 3.31
CA ARG A 487 32.36 16.94 4.34
C ARG A 487 31.51 15.78 4.86
N ALA A 488 31.31 14.75 4.08
CA ALA A 488 30.54 13.57 4.47
C ALA A 488 31.26 12.73 5.53
N GLY A 489 32.59 12.57 5.41
CA GLY A 489 33.40 11.80 6.35
C GLY A 489 33.79 12.53 7.64
N ALA A 490 33.44 13.82 7.81
CA ALA A 490 33.81 14.59 9.00
C ALA A 490 32.84 14.33 10.15
N PHE A 491 33.25 13.52 11.12
CA PHE A 491 32.51 13.29 12.37
C PHE A 491 32.37 14.58 13.20
N ILE A 492 31.25 14.75 13.92
CA ILE A 492 31.04 15.82 14.88
C ILE A 492 32.04 15.72 16.04
N PHE A 493 32.62 14.54 16.28
CA PHE A 493 33.52 14.23 17.40
C PHE A 493 34.93 13.71 17.01
N SER A 494 35.29 13.78 15.70
CA SER A 494 36.65 13.32 15.33
C SER A 494 37.74 14.33 15.63
N SER A 495 38.74 13.92 16.40
CA SER A 495 39.97 14.66 16.56
C SER A 495 40.76 14.63 15.24
N ASP A 496 41.40 15.73 14.91
CA ASP A 496 42.07 16.19 13.68
C ASP A 496 43.09 15.25 12.97
N LYS A 497 43.03 13.93 13.13
CA LYS A 497 44.09 13.01 12.60
C LYS A 497 43.77 12.29 11.29
N PHE A 498 42.50 12.37 10.77
CA PHE A 498 42.13 11.76 9.50
C PHE A 498 41.47 12.81 8.60
N THR A 499 42.25 13.58 7.87
CA THR A 499 41.79 14.33 6.72
C THR A 499 41.81 13.42 5.49
N PRO A 500 40.65 12.88 5.01
CA PRO A 500 40.63 12.18 3.72
C PRO A 500 41.02 13.15 2.61
N ALA A 501 41.61 12.62 1.55
CA ALA A 501 41.92 13.41 0.35
C ALA A 501 40.62 14.17 -0.08
N LEU A 502 40.76 15.45 -0.40
CA LEU A 502 39.62 16.24 -0.83
C LEU A 502 39.08 15.71 -2.14
N ASN A 503 37.81 15.28 -2.14
CA ASN A 503 37.11 14.82 -3.33
C ASN A 503 35.76 15.51 -3.41
N LYS A 504 35.51 16.15 -4.57
CA LYS A 504 34.24 16.82 -4.86
C LYS A 504 33.86 16.54 -6.30
N SER A 505 32.62 16.09 -6.50
CA SER A 505 32.02 15.88 -7.83
C SER A 505 30.84 16.81 -8.04
N ILE A 506 30.77 17.45 -9.19
CA ILE A 506 29.65 18.25 -9.64
C ILE A 506 29.23 17.70 -11.00
N GLU A 507 27.97 17.35 -11.16
CA GLU A 507 27.43 16.82 -12.41
C GLU A 507 26.14 17.53 -12.79
N PHE A 508 26.02 17.88 -14.04
CA PHE A 508 24.77 18.27 -14.67
C PHE A 508 24.50 17.31 -15.83
N PHE A 509 23.31 16.74 -15.89
CA PHE A 509 22.95 15.85 -16.98
C PHE A 509 21.50 16.00 -17.45
N GLY A 510 21.26 15.61 -18.71
CA GLY A 510 19.96 15.41 -19.28
C GLY A 510 19.82 14.01 -19.85
N LYS A 511 18.70 13.35 -19.58
CA LYS A 511 18.34 12.02 -20.12
C LYS A 511 16.94 12.07 -20.74
N ALA A 512 16.78 11.47 -21.92
CA ALA A 512 15.48 11.07 -22.46
C ALA A 512 15.33 9.56 -22.31
N LYS A 513 14.17 9.12 -21.81
CA LYS A 513 13.91 7.72 -21.50
C LYS A 513 12.62 7.25 -22.18
N ILE A 514 12.62 6.04 -22.71
CA ILE A 514 11.43 5.31 -23.16
C ILE A 514 11.32 4.06 -22.33
N SER A 515 10.17 3.83 -21.70
CA SER A 515 9.98 2.66 -20.85
C SER A 515 8.79 1.84 -21.31
N ARG A 516 8.86 0.52 -21.09
CA ARG A 516 7.78 -0.43 -21.35
C ARG A 516 7.70 -1.44 -20.19
N PRO A 517 6.51 -1.91 -19.82
CA PRO A 517 6.40 -2.99 -18.85
C PRO A 517 7.00 -4.28 -19.42
N PHE A 518 7.64 -5.04 -18.53
CA PHE A 518 8.16 -6.37 -18.77
C PHE A 518 7.72 -7.24 -17.60
N LEU A 519 6.57 -7.87 -17.66
CA LEU A 519 5.81 -8.43 -16.53
C LEU A 519 5.27 -7.32 -15.58
N ASN A 520 4.39 -7.68 -14.65
CA ASN A 520 3.78 -6.69 -13.74
C ASN A 520 4.81 -6.01 -12.83
N SER A 521 5.82 -6.74 -12.39
CA SER A 521 6.82 -6.29 -11.41
C SER A 521 8.11 -5.75 -12.03
N TYR A 522 8.25 -5.69 -13.37
CA TYR A 522 9.47 -5.26 -14.04
C TYR A 522 9.15 -4.30 -15.19
N LYS A 523 10.12 -3.44 -15.51
CA LYS A 523 10.10 -2.56 -16.70
C LYS A 523 11.43 -2.58 -17.43
N ALA A 524 11.37 -2.46 -18.75
CA ALA A 524 12.51 -2.17 -19.61
C ALA A 524 12.57 -0.66 -19.89
N VAL A 525 13.73 -0.06 -19.70
CA VAL A 525 13.99 1.36 -19.90
C VAL A 525 15.13 1.52 -20.90
N PHE A 526 14.87 2.22 -21.99
CA PHE A 526 15.88 2.68 -22.94
C PHE A 526 16.15 4.16 -22.65
N SER A 527 17.40 4.53 -22.49
CA SER A 527 17.75 5.92 -22.26
C SER A 527 18.89 6.38 -23.15
N ILE A 528 18.85 7.67 -23.49
CA ILE A 528 19.95 8.39 -24.14
C ILE A 528 20.13 9.71 -23.40
N GLY A 529 21.37 10.18 -23.29
CA GLY A 529 21.60 11.43 -22.58
C GLY A 529 23.00 11.98 -22.72
N VAL A 530 23.17 13.16 -22.13
CA VAL A 530 24.42 13.89 -22.05
C VAL A 530 24.70 14.28 -20.61
N ALA A 531 25.97 14.29 -20.23
CA ALA A 531 26.40 14.79 -18.94
C ALA A 531 27.64 15.65 -19.04
N HIS A 532 27.68 16.66 -18.18
CA HIS A 532 28.86 17.46 -17.91
C HIS A 532 29.23 17.29 -16.43
N ARG A 533 30.37 16.63 -16.17
CA ARG A 533 30.85 16.34 -14.80
C ARG A 533 32.20 17.04 -14.57
N LYS A 534 32.40 17.55 -13.35
CA LYS A 534 33.66 18.13 -12.87
C LYS A 534 34.04 17.43 -11.58
N ASP A 535 35.20 16.81 -11.58
CA ASP A 535 35.78 16.17 -10.41
C ASP A 535 36.98 17.02 -9.94
N TYR A 536 36.93 17.47 -8.69
CA TYR A 536 38.01 18.18 -8.00
C TYR A 536 38.57 17.27 -6.92
N TYR A 537 39.88 17.12 -6.89
CA TYR A 537 40.53 16.24 -5.93
C TYR A 537 41.96 16.65 -5.61
N SER A 538 42.48 16.10 -4.51
CA SER A 538 43.89 16.18 -4.15
C SER A 538 44.51 14.79 -4.25
N GLN A 539 45.74 14.69 -4.80
CA GLN A 539 46.48 13.42 -4.89
C GLN A 539 47.17 13.05 -3.57
N THR A 540 47.20 13.96 -2.59
CA THR A 540 47.86 13.74 -1.31
C THR A 540 46.92 14.10 -0.14
N ASN A 541 47.06 13.36 0.99
CA ASN A 541 46.31 13.62 2.22
C ASN A 541 46.99 14.69 3.10
N ASN A 542 48.19 15.14 2.74
CA ASN A 542 49.02 16.03 3.54
C ASN A 542 49.01 17.44 2.94
N VAL A 543 47.88 18.15 3.10
CA VAL A 543 47.63 19.41 2.39
C VAL A 543 47.28 20.52 3.37
N ASP A 544 48.05 21.59 3.33
CA ASP A 544 47.66 22.86 3.93
C ASP A 544 46.51 23.49 3.05
N LEU A 545 45.28 23.36 3.52
CA LEU A 545 44.08 23.71 2.81
C LEU A 545 43.95 25.20 2.42
N ARG A 546 44.84 26.06 2.91
CA ARG A 546 44.76 27.53 2.69
C ARG A 546 45.45 28.01 1.41
N ALA A 547 46.34 27.20 0.81
CA ALA A 547 47.19 27.60 -0.31
C ALA A 547 46.96 26.83 -1.62
N PHE A 548 46.01 25.87 -1.66
CA PHE A 548 45.94 24.86 -2.73
C PHE A 548 44.96 25.14 -3.87
N ARG A 549 45.42 24.87 -5.07
CA ARG A 549 44.58 24.57 -6.23
C ARG A 549 44.42 23.06 -6.32
N TYR A 550 43.19 22.59 -6.67
CA TYR A 550 42.88 21.16 -6.83
C TYR A 550 43.11 20.75 -8.28
N ASP A 551 43.53 19.51 -8.49
CA ASP A 551 43.42 18.84 -9.76
C ASP A 551 41.94 18.81 -10.18
N CYS A 552 41.68 18.99 -11.47
CA CYS A 552 40.33 19.03 -12.01
C CYS A 552 40.23 18.21 -13.29
N ASN A 553 39.34 17.21 -13.30
CA ASN A 553 38.88 16.59 -14.54
C ASN A 553 37.51 17.14 -14.93
N ARG A 554 37.29 17.40 -16.20
CA ARG A 554 35.99 17.74 -16.78
C ARG A 554 35.63 16.66 -17.79
N HIS A 555 34.49 16.06 -17.59
CA HIS A 555 33.97 14.96 -18.39
C HIS A 555 32.75 15.43 -19.15
N ASN A 556 32.81 15.46 -20.50
CA ASN A 556 31.65 15.63 -21.36
C ASN A 556 31.27 14.26 -21.89
N ILE A 557 30.18 13.72 -21.41
CA ILE A 557 29.77 12.34 -21.65
C ILE A 557 28.51 12.36 -22.53
N PHE A 558 28.48 11.51 -23.55
CA PHE A 558 27.29 11.17 -24.32
C PHE A 558 27.14 9.66 -24.35
N GLY A 559 25.92 9.17 -24.15
CA GLY A 559 25.71 7.74 -24.17
C GLY A 559 24.26 7.32 -24.02
N GLY A 560 24.06 6.01 -24.10
CA GLY A 560 22.76 5.40 -23.94
C GLY A 560 22.82 4.11 -23.14
N SER A 561 21.70 3.74 -22.53
CA SER A 561 21.58 2.50 -21.76
C SER A 561 20.29 1.75 -22.03
N VAL A 562 20.35 0.44 -21.79
CA VAL A 562 19.20 -0.44 -21.66
C VAL A 562 19.20 -0.97 -20.24
N THR A 563 18.08 -0.79 -19.53
CA THR A 563 17.93 -1.20 -18.14
C THR A 563 16.68 -2.06 -17.98
N PHE A 564 16.82 -3.24 -17.38
CA PHE A 564 15.71 -4.04 -16.88
C PHE A 564 15.68 -3.91 -15.37
N THR A 565 14.58 -3.43 -14.82
CA THR A 565 14.50 -3.17 -13.37
C THR A 565 13.13 -3.51 -12.83
N GLY A 566 13.11 -4.01 -11.60
CA GLY A 566 11.90 -4.30 -10.83
C GLY A 566 12.18 -4.16 -9.34
N ASN A 567 11.14 -3.76 -8.58
CA ASN A 567 11.25 -3.56 -7.14
C ASN A 567 9.91 -3.81 -6.45
N THR A 568 9.92 -4.75 -5.50
CA THR A 568 8.79 -5.06 -4.61
C THR A 568 9.18 -4.97 -3.13
N LEU A 569 10.28 -4.29 -2.82
CA LEU A 569 10.73 -4.10 -1.43
C LEU A 569 9.70 -3.31 -0.63
N ASN A 570 9.47 -3.72 0.61
CA ASN A 570 8.50 -3.08 1.49
C ASN A 570 8.97 -1.75 2.11
N SER A 571 10.26 -1.41 1.98
CA SER A 571 10.84 -0.16 2.47
C SER A 571 11.95 0.32 1.54
N ILE A 572 12.12 1.65 1.43
CA ILE A 572 13.21 2.29 0.66
C ILE A 572 14.58 2.02 1.31
N GLN A 573 14.61 2.14 2.64
CA GLN A 573 15.77 1.80 3.45
C GLN A 573 15.38 0.65 4.38
N TYR A 574 16.32 -0.23 4.69
CA TYR A 574 16.12 -1.32 5.65
C TYR A 574 14.89 -2.22 5.36
N PRO A 575 14.71 -2.70 4.13
CA PRO A 575 13.60 -3.60 3.80
C PRO A 575 13.69 -4.92 4.59
N THR A 576 12.53 -5.49 4.92
CA THR A 576 12.41 -6.78 5.63
C THR A 576 11.73 -7.86 4.78
N SER A 577 11.16 -7.47 3.64
CA SER A 577 10.47 -8.36 2.72
C SER A 577 10.50 -7.81 1.29
N GLY A 578 10.21 -8.67 0.31
CA GLY A 578 10.18 -8.34 -1.10
C GLY A 578 11.49 -8.64 -1.83
N LYS A 579 11.60 -8.19 -3.05
CA LYS A 579 12.77 -8.39 -3.92
C LYS A 579 12.98 -7.18 -4.82
N THR A 580 14.22 -6.93 -5.20
CA THR A 580 14.58 -5.98 -6.26
C THR A 580 15.62 -6.59 -7.18
N GLY A 581 15.61 -6.18 -8.44
CA GLY A 581 16.61 -6.61 -9.40
C GLY A 581 16.77 -5.58 -10.50
N THR A 582 18.02 -5.29 -10.87
CA THR A 582 18.35 -4.38 -11.97
C THR A 582 19.50 -4.96 -12.77
N ILE A 583 19.35 -4.99 -14.10
CA ILE A 583 20.41 -5.29 -15.05
C ILE A 583 20.50 -4.09 -16.00
N ARG A 584 21.67 -3.51 -16.13
CA ARG A 584 21.89 -2.36 -17.02
C ARG A 584 23.13 -2.59 -17.88
N ALA A 585 23.01 -2.23 -19.17
CA ALA A 585 24.11 -2.08 -20.09
C ALA A 585 24.13 -0.64 -20.60
N PHE A 586 25.27 0.02 -20.53
CA PHE A 586 25.50 1.38 -21.00
C PHE A 586 26.65 1.38 -22.00
N ILE A 587 26.50 2.13 -23.05
CA ILE A 587 27.57 2.44 -24.01
C ILE A 587 27.67 3.96 -24.16
N GLY A 588 28.90 4.48 -24.11
CA GLY A 588 29.10 5.93 -24.20
C GLY A 588 30.47 6.33 -24.66
N THR A 589 30.56 7.60 -24.93
CA THR A 589 31.81 8.32 -25.28
C THR A 589 31.99 9.49 -24.33
N GLU A 590 33.21 9.83 -24.05
CA GLU A 590 33.56 11.03 -23.30
C GLU A 590 34.75 11.75 -23.87
N ASN A 591 34.76 13.06 -23.65
CA ASN A 591 35.94 13.88 -23.74
C ASN A 591 36.33 14.24 -22.30
N ASP A 592 37.49 13.70 -21.84
CA ASP A 592 38.08 13.94 -20.51
C ASP A 592 39.17 15.03 -20.63
N LEU A 593 38.91 16.14 -19.96
CA LEU A 593 39.78 17.33 -19.96
C LEU A 593 40.44 17.44 -18.58
N PHE A 594 41.72 17.13 -18.49
CA PHE A 594 42.51 17.21 -17.27
C PHE A 594 43.28 18.51 -17.11
N ARG A 595 43.22 19.15 -15.94
CA ARG A 595 44.00 20.31 -15.54
C ARG A 595 44.73 20.01 -14.23
N PRO A 596 46.06 19.91 -14.24
CA PRO A 596 46.87 19.67 -13.05
C PRO A 596 46.93 20.90 -12.14
N GLN A 597 47.09 20.66 -10.83
CA GLN A 597 47.14 21.64 -9.75
C GLN A 597 48.29 22.64 -9.87
N ASN A 598 49.46 22.18 -10.29
CA ASN A 598 50.72 22.92 -10.21
C ASN A 598 51.15 23.63 -11.51
N GLU A 599 50.36 23.54 -12.56
CA GLU A 599 50.64 24.20 -13.79
C GLU A 599 49.95 25.61 -13.86
N TYR A 600 50.77 26.62 -14.16
CA TYR A 600 50.22 27.95 -14.52
C TYR A 600 49.48 27.95 -15.87
N SER A 601 49.48 26.79 -16.53
CA SER A 601 48.76 26.57 -17.78
C SER A 601 47.24 26.55 -17.54
N THR A 602 46.51 27.30 -18.33
CA THR A 602 45.06 27.26 -18.42
C THR A 602 44.58 26.16 -19.39
N GLU A 603 45.51 25.44 -20.03
CA GLU A 603 45.20 24.43 -21.04
C GLU A 603 44.88 23.10 -20.36
N PHE A 604 43.78 22.50 -20.82
CA PHE A 604 43.38 21.14 -20.42
C PHE A 604 44.03 20.11 -21.36
N ARG A 605 44.55 19.01 -20.79
CA ARG A 605 44.94 17.83 -21.58
C ARG A 605 43.69 17.03 -21.92
N SER A 606 43.37 16.90 -23.21
CA SER A 606 42.17 16.24 -23.71
C SER A 606 42.43 14.80 -24.08
N VAL A 607 41.55 13.88 -23.62
CA VAL A 607 41.54 12.47 -24.01
C VAL A 607 40.12 12.03 -24.34
N ASP A 608 39.92 11.51 -25.55
CA ASP A 608 38.63 10.93 -25.95
C ASP A 608 38.60 9.42 -25.63
N ARG A 609 37.50 8.95 -25.10
CA ARG A 609 37.28 7.54 -24.72
C ARG A 609 35.91 7.07 -25.15
N SER A 610 35.81 5.77 -25.44
CA SER A 610 34.54 5.08 -25.61
C SER A 610 34.56 3.80 -24.76
N TRP A 611 33.46 3.47 -24.10
CA TRP A 611 33.43 2.29 -23.24
C TRP A 611 32.04 1.66 -23.17
N LEU A 612 32.03 0.39 -22.77
CA LEU A 612 30.89 -0.37 -22.34
C LEU A 612 30.90 -0.51 -20.82
N GLN A 613 29.76 -0.31 -20.17
CA GLN A 613 29.54 -0.59 -18.76
C GLN A 613 28.38 -1.54 -18.58
N MET A 614 28.53 -2.54 -17.75
CA MET A 614 27.48 -3.48 -17.37
C MET A 614 27.36 -3.53 -15.85
N TRP A 615 26.15 -3.50 -15.34
CA TRP A 615 25.85 -3.61 -13.93
C TRP A 615 24.64 -4.52 -13.72
N ALA A 616 24.76 -5.44 -12.77
CA ALA A 616 23.68 -6.31 -12.35
C ALA A 616 23.63 -6.31 -10.83
N HIS A 617 22.44 -6.05 -10.28
CA HIS A 617 22.16 -6.06 -8.85
C HIS A 617 20.91 -6.85 -8.58
N MET A 618 20.92 -7.67 -7.54
CA MET A 618 19.74 -8.42 -7.07
C MET A 618 19.74 -8.49 -5.55
N GLU A 619 18.57 -8.30 -4.97
CA GLU A 619 18.35 -8.42 -3.54
C GLU A 619 17.00 -9.10 -3.28
N HIS A 620 16.95 -10.06 -2.36
CA HIS A 620 15.75 -10.80 -2.02
C HIS A 620 15.69 -11.08 -0.51
N TYR A 621 14.52 -10.89 0.08
CA TYR A 621 14.25 -11.13 1.49
C TYR A 621 13.29 -12.30 1.65
N PHE A 622 13.73 -13.33 2.37
CA PHE A 622 12.99 -14.56 2.67
C PHE A 622 12.47 -14.50 4.10
N LYS A 623 11.16 -14.58 4.29
CA LYS A 623 10.56 -14.71 5.61
C LYS A 623 10.69 -16.18 6.05
N LEU A 624 11.62 -16.48 6.93
CA LEU A 624 11.90 -17.85 7.39
C LEU A 624 11.09 -18.23 8.63
N ALA A 625 10.68 -17.24 9.45
CA ALA A 625 9.84 -17.41 10.62
C ALA A 625 9.05 -16.12 10.90
N PRO A 626 8.04 -16.12 11.76
CA PRO A 626 7.26 -14.92 12.10
C PRO A 626 8.14 -13.73 12.54
N HIS A 627 9.21 -14.00 13.28
CA HIS A 627 10.14 -13.02 13.84
C HIS A 627 11.52 -13.01 13.17
N PHE A 628 11.69 -13.70 12.03
CA PHE A 628 12.99 -13.78 11.39
C PHE A 628 12.88 -13.75 9.86
N SER A 629 13.62 -12.82 9.25
CA SER A 629 13.81 -12.72 7.80
C SER A 629 15.30 -12.81 7.46
N LEU A 630 15.60 -13.33 6.29
CA LEU A 630 16.95 -13.42 5.75
C LEU A 630 17.00 -12.70 4.41
N GLY A 631 17.77 -11.62 4.32
CA GLY A 631 18.09 -10.96 3.06
C GLY A 631 19.35 -11.57 2.42
N ALA A 632 19.33 -11.69 1.10
CA ALA A 632 20.49 -12.05 0.30
C ALA A 632 20.66 -11.03 -0.84
N MET A 633 21.91 -10.65 -1.13
CA MET A 633 22.25 -9.69 -2.17
C MET A 633 23.41 -10.22 -3.01
N ALA A 634 23.34 -9.93 -4.32
CA ALA A 634 24.45 -10.16 -5.25
C ALA A 634 24.56 -8.97 -6.22
N GLU A 635 25.79 -8.55 -6.49
CA GLU A 635 26.09 -7.48 -7.43
C GLU A 635 27.30 -7.84 -8.30
N ALA A 636 27.24 -7.48 -9.58
CA ALA A 636 28.32 -7.61 -10.52
C ALA A 636 28.46 -6.32 -11.34
N PHE A 637 29.65 -5.86 -11.50
CA PHE A 637 29.96 -4.66 -12.27
C PHE A 637 31.13 -4.93 -13.22
N TYR A 638 31.04 -4.36 -14.42
CA TYR A 638 32.10 -4.37 -15.42
C TYR A 638 32.10 -3.04 -16.19
N SER A 639 33.28 -2.45 -16.37
CA SER A 639 33.51 -1.30 -17.22
C SER A 639 34.79 -1.49 -18.04
N SER A 640 34.68 -1.29 -19.35
CA SER A 640 35.86 -1.26 -20.25
C SER A 640 36.52 0.13 -20.34
N ARG A 641 36.11 1.07 -19.45
CA ARG A 641 36.66 2.44 -19.42
C ARG A 641 38.13 2.41 -19.06
N ASN A 642 38.96 3.05 -19.89
CA ASN A 642 40.39 3.19 -19.64
C ASN A 642 40.66 4.10 -18.45
N PHE A 643 41.84 3.96 -17.83
CA PHE A 643 42.30 4.81 -16.74
C PHE A 643 42.32 6.29 -17.14
N SER A 644 42.05 7.14 -16.17
CA SER A 644 42.14 8.58 -16.29
C SER A 644 43.59 9.08 -16.15
N SER A 645 43.77 10.39 -16.02
CA SER A 645 45.05 11.09 -16.03
C SER A 645 45.98 10.71 -14.83
N ASN A 646 45.45 10.22 -13.75
CA ASN A 646 46.16 9.77 -12.56
C ASN A 646 45.33 8.77 -11.75
N TYR A 647 45.89 8.22 -10.66
CA TYR A 647 45.22 7.27 -9.80
C TYR A 647 43.92 7.79 -9.24
N GLN A 648 43.91 9.00 -8.65
CA GLN A 648 42.71 9.55 -7.98
C GLN A 648 41.59 9.82 -8.96
N ALA A 649 41.90 10.41 -10.13
CA ALA A 649 40.91 10.61 -11.19
C ALA A 649 40.30 9.28 -11.67
N THR A 650 41.12 8.24 -11.77
CA THR A 650 40.66 6.91 -12.18
C THR A 650 39.70 6.32 -11.16
N ILE A 651 40.04 6.35 -9.87
CA ILE A 651 39.18 5.79 -8.80
C ILE A 651 37.85 6.52 -8.71
N MET A 652 37.81 7.85 -8.90
CA MET A 652 36.56 8.63 -8.90
C MET A 652 35.62 8.29 -10.05
N GLN A 653 36.12 7.64 -11.11
CA GLN A 653 35.36 7.28 -12.31
C GLN A 653 34.98 5.79 -12.40
N THR A 654 35.53 4.96 -11.53
CA THR A 654 35.26 3.52 -11.51
C THR A 654 33.96 3.18 -10.80
N GLY A 655 33.45 1.96 -11.02
CA GLY A 655 32.37 1.41 -10.24
C GLY A 655 32.74 1.32 -8.76
N ASN A 656 31.82 1.72 -7.91
CA ASN A 656 32.01 1.74 -6.46
C ASN A 656 30.91 0.96 -5.77
N PHE A 657 31.28 -0.03 -4.97
CA PHE A 657 30.36 -0.85 -4.22
C PHE A 657 29.93 -0.15 -2.92
N ARG A 658 28.64 0.21 -2.81
CA ARG A 658 28.06 1.01 -1.72
C ARG A 658 26.77 0.37 -1.19
N PRO A 659 26.85 -0.76 -0.47
CA PRO A 659 25.67 -1.55 -0.11
C PRO A 659 24.85 -0.98 1.05
N THR A 660 25.46 -0.27 2.01
CA THR A 660 24.77 0.28 3.17
C THR A 660 24.21 1.68 2.89
N VAL A 661 23.24 2.13 3.69
CA VAL A 661 22.69 3.49 3.57
C VAL A 661 23.77 4.54 3.69
N ASN A 662 24.70 4.34 4.63
CA ASN A 662 25.75 5.30 4.96
C ASN A 662 26.88 5.30 3.91
N SER A 663 27.25 4.13 3.37
CA SER A 663 28.30 3.99 2.37
C SER A 663 28.01 4.78 1.07
N LYS A 664 26.75 5.06 0.76
CA LYS A 664 26.34 5.87 -0.41
C LYS A 664 26.84 7.31 -0.36
N PHE A 665 27.15 7.82 0.83
CA PHE A 665 27.64 9.19 1.05
C PHE A 665 29.15 9.26 1.26
N LEU A 666 29.83 8.12 1.28
CA LEU A 666 31.26 8.03 1.50
C LEU A 666 32.01 7.77 0.19
N PHE A 667 33.24 8.24 0.15
CA PHE A 667 34.20 7.87 -0.87
C PHE A 667 35.20 6.88 -0.29
N ASP A 668 35.18 5.65 -0.82
CA ASP A 668 36.06 4.60 -0.35
C ASP A 668 36.77 3.92 -1.54
N PRO A 669 38.05 4.22 -1.76
CA PRO A 669 38.80 3.68 -2.88
C PRO A 669 39.02 2.16 -2.83
N ASP A 670 38.96 1.55 -1.63
CA ASP A 670 39.17 0.13 -1.46
C ASP A 670 37.99 -0.72 -1.97
N PHE A 671 36.82 -0.09 -2.14
CA PHE A 671 35.61 -0.68 -2.74
C PHE A 671 35.35 -0.24 -4.18
N ALA A 672 36.37 0.27 -4.87
CA ALA A 672 36.26 0.76 -6.25
C ALA A 672 37.04 -0.12 -7.22
N ALA A 673 36.42 -0.54 -8.35
CA ALA A 673 37.08 -1.31 -9.40
C ALA A 673 36.34 -1.19 -10.74
N ASN A 674 37.07 -1.41 -11.85
CA ASN A 674 36.47 -1.49 -13.18
C ASN A 674 35.68 -2.79 -13.41
N ALA A 675 35.98 -3.84 -12.63
CA ALA A 675 35.19 -5.07 -12.63
C ALA A 675 35.27 -5.75 -11.26
N TYR A 676 34.09 -6.13 -10.72
CA TYR A 676 33.98 -6.81 -9.42
C TYR A 676 32.73 -7.68 -9.31
N PHE A 677 32.77 -8.54 -8.30
CA PHE A 677 31.62 -9.26 -7.77
C PHE A 677 31.48 -8.91 -6.29
N ALA A 678 30.24 -8.77 -5.84
CA ALA A 678 29.94 -8.60 -4.43
C ALA A 678 28.72 -9.44 -4.04
N VAL A 679 28.74 -9.96 -2.83
CA VAL A 679 27.64 -10.70 -2.23
C VAL A 679 27.40 -10.22 -0.83
N GLY A 680 26.13 -10.32 -0.37
CA GLY A 680 25.76 -9.90 0.98
C GLY A 680 24.69 -10.79 1.57
N VAL A 681 24.73 -10.94 2.90
CA VAL A 681 23.73 -11.66 3.68
C VAL A 681 23.26 -10.75 4.81
N LYS A 682 21.94 -10.71 5.04
CA LYS A 682 21.26 -9.77 5.93
C LYS A 682 20.29 -10.52 6.85
N PRO A 683 20.72 -11.20 7.92
CA PRO A 683 19.81 -11.71 8.95
C PRO A 683 19.10 -10.57 9.68
N ILE A 684 17.76 -10.71 9.85
CA ILE A 684 16.89 -9.68 10.41
C ILE A 684 16.01 -10.32 11.48
N TRP A 685 16.06 -9.80 12.70
CA TRP A 685 15.20 -10.17 13.81
C TRP A 685 14.10 -9.15 13.98
N ILE A 686 12.87 -9.54 13.68
CA ILE A 686 11.66 -8.72 13.77
C ILE A 686 11.12 -8.82 15.18
N ILE A 687 11.22 -7.75 15.97
CA ILE A 687 10.74 -7.68 17.34
C ILE A 687 9.22 -7.51 17.33
N ASN A 688 8.75 -6.54 16.55
CA ASN A 688 7.31 -6.29 16.30
C ASN A 688 7.15 -5.51 14.97
N SER A 689 5.97 -4.97 14.71
CA SER A 689 5.67 -4.21 13.48
C SER A 689 6.46 -2.90 13.32
N ILE A 690 7.06 -2.38 14.40
CA ILE A 690 7.80 -1.12 14.43
C ILE A 690 9.31 -1.36 14.52
N PHE A 691 9.75 -2.33 15.32
CA PHE A 691 11.15 -2.51 15.68
C PHE A 691 11.74 -3.79 15.09
N HIS A 692 12.93 -3.66 14.50
CA HIS A 692 13.75 -4.81 14.13
C HIS A 692 15.24 -4.51 14.32
N MET A 693 16.01 -5.57 14.49
CA MET A 693 17.47 -5.54 14.52
C MET A 693 18.01 -6.33 13.33
N ARG A 694 19.07 -5.86 12.70
CA ARG A 694 19.68 -6.51 11.55
C ARG A 694 21.18 -6.48 11.58
N LEU A 695 21.78 -7.54 11.08
CA LEU A 695 23.19 -7.62 10.80
C LEU A 695 23.38 -7.80 9.30
N GLU A 696 24.08 -6.89 8.65
CA GLU A 696 24.40 -6.99 7.23
C GLU A 696 25.89 -7.29 7.09
N THR A 697 26.22 -8.23 6.25
CA THR A 697 27.62 -8.57 5.94
C THR A 697 27.80 -8.69 4.45
N TYR A 698 28.88 -8.10 3.95
CA TYR A 698 29.18 -8.01 2.53
C TYR A 698 30.62 -8.39 2.24
N MET A 699 30.83 -9.06 1.13
CA MET A 699 32.12 -9.37 0.55
C MET A 699 32.22 -8.71 -0.83
N PHE A 700 33.28 -7.96 -1.05
CA PHE A 700 33.60 -7.34 -2.32
C PHE A 700 34.90 -7.95 -2.88
N GLN A 701 34.88 -8.44 -4.11
CA GLN A 701 36.02 -9.03 -4.79
C GLN A 701 36.24 -8.34 -6.13
N PRO A 702 37.21 -7.44 -6.27
CA PRO A 702 37.62 -6.94 -7.58
C PRO A 702 38.26 -8.07 -8.40
N THR A 703 38.00 -8.07 -9.72
CA THR A 703 38.70 -8.99 -10.64
C THR A 703 40.19 -8.65 -10.73
N ARG A 704 40.50 -7.35 -10.74
CA ARG A 704 41.83 -6.76 -10.59
C ARG A 704 41.68 -5.46 -9.80
N PRO A 705 42.29 -5.31 -8.65
CA PRO A 705 42.30 -4.04 -7.93
C PRO A 705 43.07 -2.98 -8.72
N ILE A 706 42.64 -1.74 -8.58
CA ILE A 706 43.37 -0.59 -9.13
C ILE A 706 44.32 -0.10 -8.06
N ILE A 707 45.62 -0.11 -8.36
CA ILE A 707 46.67 0.28 -7.43
C ILE A 707 47.35 1.58 -7.87
N ASN A 708 47.85 2.31 -6.89
CA ASN A 708 48.65 3.52 -7.12
C ASN A 708 50.13 3.14 -7.32
N VAL A 709 50.69 3.44 -8.48
CA VAL A 709 52.11 3.30 -8.80
C VAL A 709 52.60 4.69 -9.21
N ASP A 710 53.34 5.33 -8.32
CA ASP A 710 53.93 6.67 -8.53
C ASP A 710 52.88 7.72 -9.00
N GLY A 711 51.67 7.70 -8.39
CA GLY A 711 50.58 8.62 -8.74
C GLY A 711 49.74 8.21 -9.96
N GLN A 712 50.12 7.15 -10.66
CA GLN A 712 49.39 6.62 -11.83
C GLN A 712 48.60 5.37 -11.42
N ALA A 713 47.46 5.18 -12.11
CA ALA A 713 46.64 3.98 -11.93
C ALA A 713 47.24 2.79 -12.69
N ALA A 714 47.32 1.65 -12.03
CA ALA A 714 47.73 0.39 -12.64
C ALA A 714 46.83 -0.76 -12.13
N TYR A 715 46.69 -1.82 -12.92
CA TYR A 715 46.04 -3.04 -12.43
C TYR A 715 46.98 -3.86 -11.56
N GLY A 716 46.52 -4.20 -10.37
CA GLY A 716 47.15 -5.16 -9.49
C GLY A 716 46.99 -6.61 -9.97
N LYS A 717 47.40 -7.55 -9.14
CA LYS A 717 47.28 -8.98 -9.39
C LYS A 717 45.81 -9.41 -9.41
N ALA A 718 45.43 -10.27 -10.36
CA ALA A 718 44.08 -10.77 -10.49
C ALA A 718 43.60 -11.48 -9.20
N LEU A 719 42.33 -11.27 -8.87
CA LEU A 719 41.61 -11.85 -7.72
C LEU A 719 42.28 -11.59 -6.37
N THR A 720 42.92 -10.42 -6.21
CA THR A 720 43.46 -9.92 -4.92
C THR A 720 42.67 -8.69 -4.49
N GLY A 721 42.89 -8.22 -3.27
CA GLY A 721 42.23 -7.00 -2.74
C GLY A 721 40.78 -7.22 -2.35
N MET A 722 40.44 -8.43 -1.88
CA MET A 722 39.11 -8.70 -1.31
C MET A 722 38.89 -7.83 -0.08
N GLN A 723 37.69 -7.24 -0.01
CA GLN A 723 37.27 -6.38 1.10
C GLN A 723 35.97 -6.89 1.71
N HIS A 724 35.77 -6.59 2.99
CA HIS A 724 34.58 -6.90 3.74
C HIS A 724 33.97 -5.63 4.36
N MET A 725 32.64 -5.59 4.39
CA MET A 725 31.87 -4.55 5.07
C MET A 725 30.74 -5.20 5.85
N GLY A 726 30.43 -4.67 7.02
CA GLY A 726 29.29 -5.10 7.83
C GLY A 726 28.60 -3.91 8.48
N GLU A 727 27.30 -4.02 8.68
CA GLU A 727 26.48 -3.07 9.42
C GLU A 727 25.64 -3.81 10.45
N LEU A 728 25.72 -3.39 11.72
CA LEU A 728 24.76 -3.76 12.75
C LEU A 728 23.84 -2.57 12.95
N ALA A 729 22.55 -2.76 12.71
CA ALA A 729 21.56 -1.69 12.85
C ALA A 729 20.37 -2.11 13.71
N PHE A 730 19.93 -1.20 14.59
CA PHE A 730 18.65 -1.22 15.26
C PHE A 730 17.74 -0.21 14.58
N VAL A 731 16.61 -0.65 14.06
CA VAL A 731 15.71 0.16 13.23
C VAL A 731 14.33 0.22 13.87
N ALA A 732 13.81 1.44 14.02
CA ALA A 732 12.42 1.71 14.34
C ALA A 732 11.77 2.38 13.13
N GLN A 733 10.72 1.77 12.61
CA GLN A 733 9.97 2.29 11.45
C GLN A 733 8.48 2.37 11.76
N TYR A 734 7.94 3.58 11.62
CA TYR A 734 6.50 3.82 11.71
C TYR A 734 6.07 4.60 10.47
N GLN A 735 5.25 3.98 9.62
CA GLN A 735 4.89 4.52 8.31
C GLN A 735 6.15 4.89 7.48
N LYS A 736 6.29 6.16 7.06
CA LYS A 736 7.47 6.66 6.33
C LYS A 736 8.60 7.13 7.25
N ILE A 737 8.36 7.30 8.55
CA ILE A 737 9.37 7.80 9.49
C ILE A 737 10.23 6.63 9.95
N GLN A 738 11.54 6.78 9.77
CA GLN A 738 12.53 5.81 10.23
C GLN A 738 13.51 6.45 11.22
N PHE A 739 13.81 5.72 12.27
CA PHE A 739 14.94 5.99 13.16
C PHE A 739 15.84 4.76 13.16
N ASN A 740 17.13 4.97 13.04
CA ASN A 740 18.10 3.88 13.17
C ASN A 740 19.33 4.29 13.98
N ALA A 741 19.86 3.33 14.71
CA ALA A 741 21.19 3.36 15.32
C ALA A 741 22.02 2.31 14.61
N PHE A 742 23.19 2.67 14.12
CA PHE A 742 24.03 1.79 13.32
C PHE A 742 25.49 1.79 13.77
N LEU A 743 26.15 0.68 13.48
CA LEU A 743 27.58 0.47 13.60
C LEU A 743 28.06 -0.21 12.30
N ASP A 744 28.84 0.51 11.51
CA ASP A 744 29.48 0.02 10.30
C ASP A 744 30.92 -0.39 10.61
N LEU A 745 31.32 -1.54 10.13
CA LEU A 745 32.68 -2.09 10.22
C LEU A 745 33.15 -2.42 8.81
N SER A 746 34.40 -2.04 8.48
CA SER A 746 34.97 -2.28 7.16
C SER A 746 36.46 -2.67 7.27
N THR A 747 36.91 -3.47 6.32
CA THR A 747 38.35 -3.75 6.15
C THR A 747 39.10 -2.64 5.40
N SER A 748 38.34 -1.61 4.94
CA SER A 748 38.93 -0.45 4.29
C SER A 748 39.89 0.30 5.21
N SER A 749 40.98 0.78 4.60
CA SER A 749 41.96 1.64 5.28
C SER A 749 41.41 3.05 5.55
N SER A 750 40.41 3.50 4.78
CA SER A 750 39.89 4.86 4.80
C SER A 750 38.79 5.05 5.86
N ASN A 751 37.89 4.06 6.02
CA ASN A 751 36.72 4.13 6.89
C ASN A 751 36.50 2.80 7.63
N PRO A 752 37.38 2.41 8.58
CA PRO A 752 37.30 1.09 9.19
C PRO A 752 36.12 0.93 10.15
N VAL A 753 35.71 1.99 10.83
CA VAL A 753 34.62 1.97 11.80
C VAL A 753 33.82 3.27 11.69
N MET A 754 32.49 3.15 11.62
CA MET A 754 31.59 4.29 11.70
C MET A 754 30.36 3.91 12.53
N PHE A 755 29.89 4.79 13.36
CA PHE A 755 28.65 4.60 14.13
C PHE A 755 27.85 5.88 14.18
N GLY A 756 26.54 5.76 14.38
CA GLY A 756 25.70 6.95 14.48
C GLY A 756 24.22 6.63 14.63
N LEU A 757 23.46 7.71 14.65
CA LEU A 757 22.01 7.74 14.69
C LEU A 757 21.51 8.46 13.45
N THR A 758 20.41 7.97 12.87
CA THR A 758 19.73 8.63 11.76
C THR A 758 18.23 8.69 12.03
N LEU A 759 17.62 9.82 11.74
CA LEU A 759 16.16 10.04 11.76
C LEU A 759 15.72 10.48 10.36
N GLY A 760 14.78 9.80 9.74
CA GLY A 760 14.28 10.05 8.40
C GLY A 760 14.95 9.18 7.34
N ILE A 761 14.87 9.61 6.07
CA ILE A 761 15.35 8.88 4.91
C ILE A 761 16.54 9.61 4.29
N LEU A 762 17.67 8.91 4.17
CA LEU A 762 18.89 9.38 3.52
C LEU A 762 19.05 8.66 2.17
N MET A 763 18.91 9.37 1.08
CA MET A 763 19.01 8.80 -0.26
C MET A 763 19.58 9.83 -1.24
N PRO A 764 20.73 9.58 -1.87
CA PRO A 764 21.20 10.42 -2.97
C PRO A 764 20.40 10.13 -4.23
N ASN A 765 20.24 11.14 -5.10
CA ASN A 765 19.63 10.94 -6.40
C ASN A 765 20.59 10.25 -7.39
N GLU A 766 20.00 9.74 -8.46
CA GLU A 766 20.71 9.08 -9.56
C GLU A 766 21.79 9.99 -10.17
N TRP A 767 22.96 9.44 -10.46
CA TRP A 767 23.99 10.05 -11.30
C TRP A 767 23.85 9.58 -12.75
N PHE A 768 24.51 10.25 -13.68
CA PHE A 768 24.36 9.94 -15.11
C PHE A 768 24.70 8.49 -15.46
N LEU A 769 25.73 7.94 -14.87
CA LEU A 769 26.18 6.56 -15.08
C LEU A 769 25.52 5.52 -14.16
N GLU A 770 24.67 5.96 -13.23
CA GLU A 770 23.89 5.13 -12.30
C GLU A 770 22.48 4.80 -12.76
#